data_e6e777aaafbb712c72d5458154aa176b
#
_entry.id   e6e777aaafbb712c72d5458154aa176b
#
_cell.length_a   1.000
_cell.length_b   1.000
_cell.length_c   1.000
_cell.angle_alpha   90.00
_cell.angle_beta   90.00
_cell.angle_gamma   90.00
#
_symmetry.space_group_name_H-M   'P 1'
#
loop_
_entity.id
_entity.type
_entity.pdbx_description
1 polymer ?
#
loop_
_entity_poly.entity_id
_entity_poly.type
_entity_poly.pdbx_seq_one_letter_code
_entity_poly.pdbx_strand_id
1 'polypeptide(L)'
;MSTCTTAVVGHTNVFLQPYNTPFESVPFEQIRLEDYSEALDKGLEQQKAYIETVTNNPEAPTFANTIEALEEGTDILDRVTSVLFNLTEAATSDELDELANHYSPILTQAANEIFQNEALFARVKTVYQQEKDQLTGYQAKLLEDTYQSFVRSGANLNATDKATFANLSSQLSTQTLQFGNNVLKETNEFTLHLTQEADVAGLPPTALEAAKQKATDKGLEGWIIDLSMPSYLPFMQYAHNRELRHQLYMAYNQKGNKGGENDNNQLVKDIVNNRLALANLMQEPTYGSYRLKRTMAQQCEAVYELLDQLLAVYYPVALQEKEQITAYAKRISGDANFELKPWDWAYYTEKYKEETYHFSSEELRPYFELNNVINGVYWLAGQLYGLQFIENDALQKYHPDVKVYEVYDADKRYMGLLYTDFFPRSNKRGGAWMTEFRGQWKKDGKDTRPLISIVMNFTPPTAESPSLLTFDEVQTFLHEFGHALHGLLSDVTYPSQSGTNVYRDFVELPSQLMENFADENHFLQKVALHYQTGQVIPDSLVQKLKDSRTYLAAYACIRQLSFGYLDMAWHTLKEPFDGNVEQFERTACQKTAFFGPTAGACMSTQFNHLFAGGYAAGYYGYKWAEVLDADAFAVFSAHGGISAQIGKRFRDCVLSKGGTEHPASLYAAFKGSEPTIDALLKRDGIK
;
A
#
# COMPACT_ATOMS: atom_id res chain seq x y z
N MET A 1 -58.87 22.76 13.34
CA MET A 1 -57.74 21.94 13.75
C MET A 1 -57.24 21.19 12.54
N SER A 2 -56.17 21.72 11.91
CA SER A 2 -55.56 21.10 10.72
C SER A 2 -54.40 20.24 11.24
N THR A 3 -54.56 18.95 11.16
CA THR A 3 -53.49 17.98 11.49
C THR A 3 -52.49 17.99 10.36
N CYS A 4 -51.37 18.63 10.62
CA CYS A 4 -50.20 18.54 9.75
C CYS A 4 -49.55 17.16 9.99
N THR A 5 -49.85 16.23 9.12
CA THR A 5 -49.11 14.94 9.06
C THR A 5 -47.77 15.22 8.43
N THR A 6 -46.73 15.37 9.24
CA THR A 6 -45.36 15.30 8.78
C THR A 6 -45.14 13.87 8.25
N ALA A 7 -45.09 13.73 6.94
CA ALA A 7 -44.61 12.49 6.31
C ALA A 7 -43.20 12.28 6.80
N VAL A 8 -43.00 11.19 7.53
CA VAL A 8 -41.66 10.66 7.84
C VAL A 8 -41.08 10.27 6.48
N VAL A 9 -40.20 11.11 5.94
CA VAL A 9 -39.42 10.74 4.76
C VAL A 9 -38.57 9.55 5.20
N GLY A 10 -38.96 8.37 4.74
CA GLY A 10 -38.23 7.13 5.05
C GLY A 10 -36.79 7.27 4.56
N HIS A 11 -35.84 6.79 5.36
CA HIS A 11 -34.44 6.71 4.97
C HIS A 11 -34.30 5.86 3.69
N THR A 12 -33.55 6.36 2.70
CA THR A 12 -33.26 5.64 1.47
C THR A 12 -31.82 5.14 1.51
N ASN A 13 -31.60 3.85 1.32
CA ASN A 13 -30.27 3.24 1.26
C ASN A 13 -29.54 3.72 0.00
N VAL A 14 -28.51 4.50 0.18
CA VAL A 14 -27.76 5.16 -0.91
C VAL A 14 -27.01 4.19 -1.82
N PHE A 15 -26.65 3.01 -1.35
CA PHE A 15 -25.93 2.02 -2.13
C PHE A 15 -26.79 1.34 -3.21
N LEU A 16 -28.10 1.37 -3.07
CA LEU A 16 -29.01 0.63 -3.97
C LEU A 16 -29.21 1.33 -5.33
N GLN A 17 -28.83 2.58 -5.45
CA GLN A 17 -28.94 3.37 -6.67
C GLN A 17 -27.60 4.07 -6.97
N PRO A 18 -27.37 4.48 -8.22
CA PRO A 18 -26.23 5.36 -8.52
C PRO A 18 -26.25 6.59 -7.62
N TYR A 19 -25.09 7.04 -7.17
CA TYR A 19 -24.99 8.20 -6.29
C TYR A 19 -25.50 9.46 -6.98
N ASN A 20 -26.40 10.18 -6.33
CA ASN A 20 -26.97 11.44 -6.80
C ASN A 20 -26.30 12.63 -6.09
N THR A 21 -25.01 12.64 -6.13
CA THR A 21 -24.14 13.67 -5.53
C THR A 21 -23.30 14.33 -6.62
N PRO A 22 -22.75 15.53 -6.39
CA PRO A 22 -21.79 16.11 -7.33
C PRO A 22 -20.66 15.15 -7.63
N PHE A 23 -20.31 14.99 -8.91
CA PHE A 23 -19.29 14.05 -9.41
C PHE A 23 -19.62 12.57 -9.15
N GLU A 24 -20.88 12.25 -8.81
CA GLU A 24 -21.25 10.89 -8.36
C GLU A 24 -20.35 10.41 -7.20
N SER A 25 -19.96 11.35 -6.32
CA SER A 25 -19.12 11.09 -5.16
C SER A 25 -19.86 10.30 -4.08
N VAL A 26 -19.11 9.64 -3.21
CA VAL A 26 -19.70 8.82 -2.15
C VAL A 26 -20.43 9.72 -1.13
N PRO A 27 -21.73 9.49 -0.86
CA PRO A 27 -22.52 10.27 0.08
C PRO A 27 -22.29 9.79 1.53
N PHE A 28 -21.08 9.93 2.05
CA PHE A 28 -20.66 9.39 3.35
C PHE A 28 -21.58 9.78 4.51
N GLU A 29 -22.06 11.02 4.54
CA GLU A 29 -22.92 11.53 5.63
C GLU A 29 -24.34 10.94 5.62
N GLN A 30 -24.74 10.32 4.51
CA GLN A 30 -26.06 9.70 4.33
C GLN A 30 -26.03 8.18 4.61
N ILE A 31 -24.86 7.59 4.74
CA ILE A 31 -24.71 6.14 4.96
C ILE A 31 -24.99 5.82 6.44
N ARG A 32 -25.90 4.86 6.67
CA ARG A 32 -26.19 4.30 7.98
C ARG A 32 -25.64 2.88 8.08
N LEU A 33 -25.45 2.43 9.31
CA LEU A 33 -24.89 1.08 9.56
C LEU A 33 -25.76 -0.03 8.95
N GLU A 34 -27.07 0.09 9.05
CA GLU A 34 -28.04 -0.85 8.45
C GLU A 34 -28.00 -0.90 6.93
N ASP A 35 -27.53 0.15 6.26
CA ASP A 35 -27.45 0.21 4.80
C ASP A 35 -26.45 -0.83 4.24
N TYR A 36 -25.39 -1.13 4.97
CA TYR A 36 -24.38 -2.09 4.52
C TYR A 36 -24.94 -3.49 4.33
N SER A 37 -25.61 -4.04 5.33
CA SER A 37 -26.18 -5.40 5.27
C SER A 37 -27.22 -5.51 4.16
N GLU A 38 -28.15 -4.56 4.08
CA GLU A 38 -29.17 -4.57 3.03
C GLU A 38 -28.54 -4.51 1.63
N ALA A 39 -27.56 -3.64 1.44
CA ALA A 39 -26.92 -3.47 0.14
C ALA A 39 -26.06 -4.69 -0.23
N LEU A 40 -25.37 -5.30 0.74
CA LEU A 40 -24.60 -6.52 0.50
C LEU A 40 -25.51 -7.68 0.08
N ASP A 41 -26.62 -7.89 0.81
CA ASP A 41 -27.58 -8.94 0.47
C ASP A 41 -28.20 -8.72 -0.90
N LYS A 42 -28.71 -7.52 -1.20
CA LYS A 42 -29.29 -7.18 -2.51
C LYS A 42 -28.27 -7.19 -3.64
N GLY A 43 -27.03 -6.78 -3.36
CA GLY A 43 -25.94 -6.82 -4.32
C GLY A 43 -25.56 -8.26 -4.70
N LEU A 44 -25.55 -9.17 -3.73
CA LEU A 44 -25.35 -10.61 -3.98
C LEU A 44 -26.48 -11.20 -4.80
N GLU A 45 -27.73 -10.83 -4.52
CA GLU A 45 -28.89 -11.24 -5.32
C GLU A 45 -28.80 -10.72 -6.75
N GLN A 46 -28.45 -9.45 -6.94
CA GLN A 46 -28.24 -8.84 -8.24
C GLN A 46 -27.17 -9.58 -9.05
N GLN A 47 -26.02 -9.80 -8.45
CA GLN A 47 -24.90 -10.51 -9.08
C GLN A 47 -25.33 -11.92 -9.51
N LYS A 48 -25.96 -12.66 -8.62
CA LYS A 48 -26.41 -14.02 -8.89
C LYS A 48 -27.39 -14.06 -10.06
N ALA A 49 -28.40 -13.21 -10.05
CA ALA A 49 -29.40 -13.14 -11.14
C ALA A 49 -28.74 -12.75 -12.47
N TYR A 50 -27.81 -11.81 -12.45
CA TYR A 50 -27.08 -11.40 -13.65
C TYR A 50 -26.21 -12.52 -14.22
N ILE A 51 -25.47 -13.24 -13.38
CA ILE A 51 -24.65 -14.39 -13.78
C ILE A 51 -25.51 -15.51 -14.35
N GLU A 52 -26.69 -15.76 -13.78
CA GLU A 52 -27.66 -16.73 -14.33
C GLU A 52 -28.11 -16.33 -15.75
N THR A 53 -28.32 -15.03 -15.98
CA THR A 53 -28.69 -14.53 -17.33
C THR A 53 -27.57 -14.77 -18.33
N VAL A 54 -26.32 -14.51 -17.97
CA VAL A 54 -25.15 -14.76 -18.83
C VAL A 54 -24.99 -16.26 -19.10
N THR A 55 -25.08 -17.08 -18.05
CA THR A 55 -24.87 -18.52 -18.11
C THR A 55 -25.92 -19.20 -18.97
N ASN A 56 -27.18 -18.79 -18.86
CA ASN A 56 -28.33 -19.39 -19.55
C ASN A 56 -28.66 -18.70 -20.89
N ASN A 57 -27.82 -17.82 -21.39
CA ASN A 57 -28.03 -17.17 -22.67
C ASN A 57 -28.15 -18.24 -23.79
N PRO A 58 -29.28 -18.29 -24.54
CA PRO A 58 -29.50 -19.30 -25.59
C PRO A 58 -28.60 -19.11 -26.81
N GLU A 59 -28.01 -17.93 -26.99
CA GLU A 59 -27.12 -17.66 -28.11
C GLU A 59 -25.76 -18.32 -27.90
N ALA A 60 -25.08 -18.63 -29.00
CA ALA A 60 -23.72 -19.16 -28.96
C ALA A 60 -22.79 -18.19 -28.21
N PRO A 61 -21.84 -18.70 -27.39
CA PRO A 61 -20.91 -17.84 -26.65
C PRO A 61 -20.07 -17.00 -27.59
N THR A 62 -20.01 -15.69 -27.29
CA THR A 62 -19.15 -14.70 -27.97
C THR A 62 -18.37 -13.88 -26.94
N PHE A 63 -17.35 -13.19 -27.41
CA PHE A 63 -16.63 -12.25 -26.55
C PHE A 63 -17.60 -11.24 -25.90
N ALA A 64 -18.52 -10.66 -26.68
CA ALA A 64 -19.47 -9.67 -26.18
C ALA A 64 -20.46 -10.23 -25.17
N ASN A 65 -21.12 -11.38 -25.46
CA ASN A 65 -22.17 -11.90 -24.59
C ASN A 65 -21.67 -12.73 -23.40
N THR A 66 -20.37 -12.99 -23.32
CA THR A 66 -19.77 -13.80 -22.25
C THR A 66 -18.65 -13.07 -21.55
N ILE A 67 -17.60 -12.64 -22.24
CA ILE A 67 -16.42 -12.03 -21.61
C ILE A 67 -16.70 -10.58 -21.19
N GLU A 68 -17.16 -9.75 -22.11
CA GLU A 68 -17.55 -8.36 -21.80
C GLU A 68 -18.73 -8.32 -20.83
N ALA A 69 -19.67 -9.25 -20.95
CA ALA A 69 -20.80 -9.36 -20.04
C ALA A 69 -20.38 -9.57 -18.58
N LEU A 70 -19.28 -10.29 -18.33
CA LEU A 70 -18.73 -10.51 -16.97
C LEU A 70 -18.11 -9.26 -16.33
N GLU A 71 -17.93 -8.19 -17.07
CA GLU A 71 -17.51 -6.90 -16.53
C GLU A 71 -18.65 -6.11 -15.87
N GLU A 72 -19.87 -6.64 -15.88
CA GLU A 72 -21.08 -5.98 -15.42
C GLU A 72 -21.83 -6.80 -14.35
N GLY A 73 -22.92 -6.25 -13.84
CA GLY A 73 -23.83 -6.94 -12.92
C GLY A 73 -23.47 -6.87 -11.46
N THR A 74 -22.54 -5.99 -11.07
CA THR A 74 -22.03 -5.84 -9.70
C THR A 74 -22.21 -4.45 -9.12
N ASP A 75 -23.02 -3.60 -9.71
CA ASP A 75 -23.10 -2.17 -9.36
C ASP A 75 -23.34 -1.90 -7.86
N ILE A 76 -24.26 -2.65 -7.23
CA ILE A 76 -24.56 -2.49 -5.81
C ILE A 76 -23.39 -3.00 -4.98
N LEU A 77 -22.85 -4.19 -5.30
CA LEU A 77 -21.69 -4.74 -4.60
C LEU A 77 -20.48 -3.82 -4.70
N ASP A 78 -20.19 -3.28 -5.88
CA ASP A 78 -19.05 -2.40 -6.08
C ASP A 78 -19.15 -1.15 -5.20
N ARG A 79 -20.35 -0.54 -5.11
CA ARG A 79 -20.56 0.60 -4.24
C ARG A 79 -20.38 0.28 -2.77
N VAL A 80 -21.04 -0.77 -2.28
CA VAL A 80 -21.03 -1.07 -0.84
C VAL A 80 -19.71 -1.67 -0.37
N THR A 81 -19.09 -2.56 -1.16
CA THR A 81 -17.83 -3.20 -0.77
C THR A 81 -16.66 -2.22 -0.81
N SER A 82 -16.61 -1.33 -1.80
CA SER A 82 -15.56 -0.31 -1.85
C SER A 82 -15.59 0.61 -0.63
N VAL A 83 -16.76 1.00 -0.15
CA VAL A 83 -16.89 1.81 1.06
C VAL A 83 -16.57 1.00 2.30
N LEU A 84 -17.18 -0.17 2.49
CA LEU A 84 -17.00 -0.99 3.69
C LEU A 84 -15.52 -1.34 3.91
N PHE A 85 -14.85 -1.91 2.89
CA PHE A 85 -13.47 -2.37 3.06
C PHE A 85 -12.45 -1.24 3.06
N ASN A 86 -12.73 -0.10 2.44
CA ASN A 86 -11.90 1.09 2.62
C ASN A 86 -12.01 1.64 4.05
N LEU A 87 -13.21 1.72 4.60
CA LEU A 87 -13.41 2.27 5.94
C LEU A 87 -12.91 1.35 7.05
N THR A 88 -12.93 0.03 6.89
CA THR A 88 -12.35 -0.89 7.87
C THR A 88 -10.83 -0.71 8.03
N GLU A 89 -10.17 -0.09 7.08
CA GLU A 89 -8.74 0.24 7.17
C GLU A 89 -8.49 1.69 7.61
N ALA A 90 -9.27 2.65 7.09
CA ALA A 90 -9.01 4.08 7.28
C ALA A 90 -9.80 4.72 8.43
N ALA A 91 -10.97 4.21 8.77
CA ALA A 91 -11.87 4.78 9.79
C ALA A 91 -12.81 3.70 10.32
N THR A 92 -12.25 2.66 10.94
CA THR A 92 -13.03 1.50 11.36
C THR A 92 -13.82 1.76 12.66
N SER A 93 -14.76 0.86 12.95
CA SER A 93 -15.45 0.71 14.22
C SER A 93 -15.68 -0.78 14.50
N ASP A 94 -16.04 -1.13 15.72
CA ASP A 94 -16.37 -2.52 16.06
C ASP A 94 -17.51 -3.04 15.17
N GLU A 95 -18.50 -2.22 14.87
CA GLU A 95 -19.65 -2.56 14.02
C GLU A 95 -19.21 -2.80 12.57
N LEU A 96 -18.32 -1.98 12.02
CA LEU A 96 -17.76 -2.19 10.67
C LEU A 96 -16.90 -3.45 10.60
N ASP A 97 -16.10 -3.69 11.61
CA ASP A 97 -15.28 -4.90 11.71
C ASP A 97 -16.16 -6.17 11.79
N GLU A 98 -17.25 -6.14 12.55
CA GLU A 98 -18.25 -7.23 12.62
C GLU A 98 -18.90 -7.48 11.26
N LEU A 99 -19.29 -6.42 10.54
CA LEU A 99 -19.84 -6.52 9.18
C LEU A 99 -18.84 -7.14 8.22
N ALA A 100 -17.61 -6.67 8.23
CA ALA A 100 -16.54 -7.17 7.38
C ALA A 100 -16.23 -8.64 7.68
N ASN A 101 -16.16 -9.02 8.95
CA ASN A 101 -15.94 -10.41 9.39
C ASN A 101 -17.10 -11.32 8.95
N HIS A 102 -18.33 -10.85 9.03
CA HIS A 102 -19.51 -11.61 8.61
C HIS A 102 -19.58 -11.80 7.10
N TYR A 103 -19.40 -10.72 6.33
CA TYR A 103 -19.61 -10.75 4.87
C TYR A 103 -18.38 -11.20 4.06
N SER A 104 -17.18 -11.10 4.57
CA SER A 104 -15.97 -11.49 3.83
C SER A 104 -16.02 -12.96 3.35
N PRO A 105 -16.33 -13.96 4.18
CA PRO A 105 -16.47 -15.33 3.71
C PRO A 105 -17.68 -15.52 2.77
N ILE A 106 -18.77 -14.78 2.96
CA ILE A 106 -19.96 -14.85 2.08
C ILE A 106 -19.63 -14.32 0.69
N LEU A 107 -18.90 -13.19 0.59
CA LEU A 107 -18.45 -12.64 -0.69
C LEU A 107 -17.47 -13.57 -1.39
N THR A 108 -16.56 -14.19 -0.65
CA THR A 108 -15.64 -15.20 -1.18
C THR A 108 -16.38 -16.42 -1.70
N GLN A 109 -17.39 -16.89 -0.98
CA GLN A 109 -18.23 -17.99 -1.42
C GLN A 109 -18.98 -17.66 -2.73
N ALA A 110 -19.54 -16.46 -2.81
CA ALA A 110 -20.22 -16.00 -4.04
C ALA A 110 -19.27 -15.96 -5.24
N ALA A 111 -18.04 -15.49 -5.05
CA ALA A 111 -17.00 -15.49 -6.10
C ALA A 111 -16.66 -16.93 -6.53
N ASN A 112 -16.49 -17.85 -5.58
CA ASN A 112 -16.21 -19.26 -5.87
C ASN A 112 -17.35 -19.91 -6.66
N GLU A 113 -18.59 -19.61 -6.32
CA GLU A 113 -19.77 -20.13 -7.05
C GLU A 113 -19.77 -19.69 -8.52
N ILE A 114 -19.33 -18.47 -8.80
CA ILE A 114 -19.19 -17.96 -10.17
C ILE A 114 -18.06 -18.67 -10.89
N PHE A 115 -16.86 -18.68 -10.35
CA PHE A 115 -15.67 -19.25 -10.99
C PHE A 115 -15.74 -20.78 -11.14
N GLN A 116 -16.48 -21.46 -10.27
CA GLN A 116 -16.63 -22.91 -10.29
C GLN A 116 -17.91 -23.36 -11.02
N ASN A 117 -18.68 -22.44 -11.58
CA ASN A 117 -19.87 -22.76 -12.37
C ASN A 117 -19.48 -23.42 -13.70
N GLU A 118 -19.80 -24.69 -13.86
CA GLU A 118 -19.40 -25.47 -15.03
C GLU A 118 -19.99 -24.93 -16.33
N ALA A 119 -21.27 -24.54 -16.32
CA ALA A 119 -21.93 -24.03 -17.51
C ALA A 119 -21.36 -22.67 -17.94
N LEU A 120 -21.08 -21.79 -17.00
CA LEU A 120 -20.45 -20.50 -17.26
C LEU A 120 -19.00 -20.69 -17.78
N PHE A 121 -18.23 -21.56 -17.13
CA PHE A 121 -16.88 -21.85 -17.59
C PHE A 121 -16.83 -22.47 -18.99
N ALA A 122 -17.81 -23.34 -19.33
CA ALA A 122 -17.91 -23.88 -20.67
C ALA A 122 -18.07 -22.76 -21.72
N ARG A 123 -18.86 -21.74 -21.43
CA ARG A 123 -19.00 -20.56 -22.31
C ARG A 123 -17.69 -19.78 -22.44
N VAL A 124 -17.04 -19.48 -21.32
CA VAL A 124 -15.74 -18.77 -21.29
C VAL A 124 -14.67 -19.53 -22.08
N LYS A 125 -14.59 -20.85 -21.88
CA LYS A 125 -13.64 -21.74 -22.58
C LYS A 125 -13.92 -21.79 -24.10
N THR A 126 -15.18 -21.83 -24.50
CA THR A 126 -15.56 -21.79 -25.91
C THR A 126 -15.09 -20.51 -26.59
N VAL A 127 -15.33 -19.36 -25.96
CA VAL A 127 -14.84 -18.04 -26.46
C VAL A 127 -13.31 -18.03 -26.54
N TYR A 128 -12.66 -18.50 -25.51
CA TYR A 128 -11.19 -18.55 -25.48
C TYR A 128 -10.63 -19.40 -26.62
N GLN A 129 -11.19 -20.58 -26.86
CA GLN A 129 -10.71 -21.46 -27.93
C GLN A 129 -10.98 -20.91 -29.33
N GLN A 130 -12.11 -20.24 -29.53
CA GLN A 130 -12.54 -19.76 -30.83
C GLN A 130 -11.99 -18.37 -31.20
N GLU A 131 -11.79 -17.49 -30.21
CA GLU A 131 -11.53 -16.08 -30.49
C GLU A 131 -10.14 -15.58 -30.03
N LYS A 132 -9.36 -16.37 -29.25
CA LYS A 132 -8.05 -15.92 -28.74
C LYS A 132 -7.06 -15.47 -29.82
N ASP A 133 -7.11 -16.09 -30.98
CA ASP A 133 -6.20 -15.77 -32.10
C ASP A 133 -6.79 -14.69 -33.03
N GLN A 134 -8.00 -14.24 -32.80
CA GLN A 134 -8.69 -13.21 -33.58
C GLN A 134 -8.70 -11.86 -32.91
N LEU A 135 -8.66 -11.83 -31.57
CA LEU A 135 -8.63 -10.60 -30.77
C LEU A 135 -7.21 -10.06 -30.63
N THR A 136 -7.10 -8.74 -30.49
CA THR A 136 -5.82 -8.04 -30.29
C THR A 136 -5.94 -7.02 -29.15
N GLY A 137 -4.78 -6.57 -28.64
CA GLY A 137 -4.71 -5.50 -27.65
C GLY A 137 -5.46 -5.80 -26.36
N TYR A 138 -6.18 -4.81 -25.84
CA TYR A 138 -6.88 -4.89 -24.56
C TYR A 138 -7.99 -5.95 -24.51
N GLN A 139 -8.63 -6.23 -25.65
CA GLN A 139 -9.66 -7.30 -25.72
C GLN A 139 -9.04 -8.69 -25.62
N ALA A 140 -7.92 -8.93 -26.30
CA ALA A 140 -7.17 -10.18 -26.17
C ALA A 140 -6.69 -10.40 -24.74
N LYS A 141 -6.21 -9.33 -24.10
CA LYS A 141 -5.77 -9.36 -22.70
C LYS A 141 -6.94 -9.66 -21.76
N LEU A 142 -8.10 -9.04 -21.95
CA LEU A 142 -9.29 -9.32 -21.15
C LEU A 142 -9.71 -10.80 -21.27
N LEU A 143 -9.72 -11.34 -22.47
CA LEU A 143 -10.07 -12.75 -22.70
C LEU A 143 -9.10 -13.69 -21.97
N GLU A 144 -7.80 -13.46 -22.12
CA GLU A 144 -6.76 -14.25 -21.44
C GLU A 144 -6.90 -14.17 -19.93
N ASP A 145 -7.02 -12.97 -19.38
CA ASP A 145 -7.12 -12.75 -17.93
C ASP A 145 -8.40 -13.35 -17.36
N THR A 146 -9.51 -13.24 -18.06
CA THR A 146 -10.79 -13.86 -17.64
C THR A 146 -10.68 -15.38 -17.62
N TYR A 147 -10.20 -15.98 -18.71
CA TYR A 147 -10.01 -17.42 -18.77
C TYR A 147 -9.10 -17.95 -17.66
N GLN A 148 -7.94 -17.29 -17.46
CA GLN A 148 -7.01 -17.67 -16.40
C GLN A 148 -7.60 -17.47 -15.01
N SER A 149 -8.42 -16.47 -14.79
CA SER A 149 -9.11 -16.28 -13.50
C SER A 149 -10.03 -17.45 -13.15
N PHE A 150 -10.76 -17.97 -14.11
CA PHE A 150 -11.56 -19.20 -13.93
C PHE A 150 -10.68 -20.41 -13.63
N VAL A 151 -9.66 -20.67 -14.44
CA VAL A 151 -8.75 -21.81 -14.26
C VAL A 151 -8.09 -21.76 -12.87
N ARG A 152 -7.57 -20.61 -12.49
CA ARG A 152 -6.85 -20.41 -11.23
C ARG A 152 -7.77 -20.41 -10.00
N SER A 153 -9.05 -20.25 -10.20
CA SER A 153 -10.07 -20.33 -9.13
C SER A 153 -10.78 -21.67 -9.08
N GLY A 154 -10.21 -22.68 -9.73
CA GLY A 154 -10.65 -24.08 -9.60
C GLY A 154 -11.68 -24.54 -10.61
N ALA A 155 -11.88 -23.85 -11.74
CA ALA A 155 -12.89 -24.23 -12.74
C ALA A 155 -12.69 -25.64 -13.30
N ASN A 156 -11.46 -26.12 -13.41
CA ASN A 156 -11.12 -27.46 -13.91
C ASN A 156 -11.10 -28.55 -12.84
N LEU A 157 -11.33 -28.21 -11.57
CA LEU A 157 -11.31 -29.18 -10.47
C LEU A 157 -12.58 -30.05 -10.49
N ASN A 158 -12.47 -31.27 -9.95
CA ASN A 158 -13.62 -32.11 -9.67
C ASN A 158 -14.47 -31.52 -8.53
N ALA A 159 -15.69 -32.05 -8.33
CA ALA A 159 -16.64 -31.51 -7.34
C ALA A 159 -16.09 -31.51 -5.90
N THR A 160 -15.36 -32.57 -5.50
CA THR A 160 -14.75 -32.66 -4.16
C THR A 160 -13.66 -31.59 -3.97
N ASP A 161 -12.78 -31.42 -4.94
CA ASP A 161 -11.68 -30.45 -4.89
C ASP A 161 -12.20 -29.01 -5.01
N LYS A 162 -13.26 -28.76 -5.78
CA LYS A 162 -13.95 -27.46 -5.81
C LYS A 162 -14.48 -27.07 -4.43
N ALA A 163 -15.13 -28.00 -3.74
CA ALA A 163 -15.63 -27.76 -2.38
C ALA A 163 -14.48 -27.47 -1.41
N THR A 164 -13.38 -28.18 -1.50
CA THR A 164 -12.18 -27.93 -0.68
C THR A 164 -11.56 -26.57 -0.99
N PHE A 165 -11.42 -26.21 -2.26
CA PHE A 165 -10.94 -24.89 -2.68
C PHE A 165 -11.81 -23.76 -2.12
N ALA A 166 -13.13 -23.88 -2.24
CA ALA A 166 -14.07 -22.89 -1.71
C ALA A 166 -13.95 -22.73 -0.18
N ASN A 167 -13.83 -23.84 0.54
CA ASN A 167 -13.67 -23.82 2.00
C ASN A 167 -12.34 -23.15 2.41
N LEU A 168 -11.23 -23.50 1.76
CA LEU A 168 -9.92 -22.88 2.01
C LEU A 168 -9.93 -21.37 1.73
N SER A 169 -10.53 -20.97 0.61
CA SER A 169 -10.66 -19.57 0.23
C SER A 169 -11.47 -18.76 1.27
N SER A 170 -12.57 -19.33 1.76
CA SER A 170 -13.39 -18.69 2.79
C SER A 170 -12.68 -18.58 4.12
N GLN A 171 -11.95 -19.61 4.52
CA GLN A 171 -11.12 -19.57 5.73
C GLN A 171 -10.03 -18.51 5.62
N LEU A 172 -9.33 -18.44 4.48
CA LEU A 172 -8.29 -17.44 4.24
C LEU A 172 -8.83 -16.02 4.32
N SER A 173 -10.00 -15.75 3.77
CA SER A 173 -10.62 -14.42 3.84
C SER A 173 -10.89 -13.97 5.28
N THR A 174 -11.36 -14.87 6.12
CA THR A 174 -11.58 -14.62 7.56
C THR A 174 -10.26 -14.45 8.32
N GLN A 175 -9.30 -15.34 8.08
CA GLN A 175 -8.02 -15.36 8.79
C GLN A 175 -7.17 -14.13 8.49
N THR A 176 -7.11 -13.70 7.24
CA THR A 176 -6.33 -12.51 6.84
C THR A 176 -6.93 -11.24 7.42
N LEU A 177 -8.25 -11.13 7.46
CA LEU A 177 -8.93 -10.00 8.08
C LEU A 177 -8.67 -9.96 9.60
N GLN A 178 -8.79 -11.09 10.29
CA GLN A 178 -8.52 -11.20 11.71
C GLN A 178 -7.07 -10.87 12.06
N PHE A 179 -6.12 -11.27 11.21
CA PHE A 179 -4.70 -10.93 11.38
C PHE A 179 -4.48 -9.41 11.44
N GLY A 180 -5.01 -8.68 10.49
CA GLY A 180 -4.87 -7.23 10.43
C GLY A 180 -5.55 -6.53 11.62
N ASN A 181 -6.71 -7.00 12.03
CA ASN A 181 -7.43 -6.46 13.18
C ASN A 181 -6.64 -6.66 14.49
N ASN A 182 -6.01 -7.82 14.67
CA ASN A 182 -5.18 -8.10 15.84
C ASN A 182 -3.96 -7.16 15.90
N VAL A 183 -3.31 -6.91 14.77
CA VAL A 183 -2.16 -5.98 14.70
C VAL A 183 -2.60 -4.56 15.08
N LEU A 184 -3.74 -4.10 14.60
CA LEU A 184 -4.26 -2.77 14.95
C LEU A 184 -4.57 -2.66 16.44
N LYS A 185 -5.23 -3.65 17.02
CA LYS A 185 -5.56 -3.67 18.46
C LYS A 185 -4.29 -3.62 19.31
N GLU A 186 -3.30 -4.44 19.01
CA GLU A 186 -2.02 -4.42 19.74
C GLU A 186 -1.25 -3.11 19.57
N THR A 187 -1.34 -2.48 18.40
CA THR A 187 -0.77 -1.15 18.19
C THR A 187 -1.38 -0.11 19.13
N ASN A 188 -2.69 -0.19 19.37
CA ASN A 188 -3.43 0.77 20.19
C ASN A 188 -3.34 0.48 21.70
N GLU A 189 -3.03 -0.75 22.10
CA GLU A 189 -2.97 -1.14 23.51
C GLU A 189 -1.77 -0.55 24.25
N PHE A 190 -0.69 -0.21 23.52
CA PHE A 190 0.54 0.28 24.15
C PHE A 190 0.58 1.80 24.17
N THR A 191 0.86 2.35 25.35
CA THR A 191 1.26 3.75 25.55
C THR A 191 2.35 3.84 26.59
N LEU A 192 3.31 4.72 26.36
CA LEU A 192 4.37 5.04 27.31
C LEU A 192 4.09 6.43 27.88
N HIS A 193 3.65 6.50 29.13
CA HIS A 193 3.38 7.76 29.83
C HIS A 193 4.60 8.19 30.63
N LEU A 194 5.18 9.34 30.27
CA LEU A 194 6.40 9.88 30.86
C LEU A 194 6.09 11.20 31.54
N THR A 195 6.60 11.37 32.77
CA THR A 195 6.41 12.57 33.58
C THR A 195 7.72 13.25 34.00
N GLN A 196 8.87 12.58 33.77
CA GLN A 196 10.19 13.12 34.10
C GLN A 196 10.86 13.71 32.85
N GLU A 197 11.40 14.91 32.97
CA GLU A 197 12.11 15.57 31.87
C GLU A 197 13.29 14.74 31.35
N ALA A 198 13.97 14.01 32.23
CA ALA A 198 15.08 13.13 31.84
C ALA A 198 14.65 12.02 30.88
N ASP A 199 13.40 11.56 30.93
CA ASP A 199 12.90 10.47 30.09
C ASP A 199 12.57 10.92 28.65
N VAL A 200 12.40 12.24 28.46
CA VAL A 200 12.15 12.83 27.14
C VAL A 200 13.36 13.64 26.63
N ALA A 201 14.46 13.62 27.35
CA ALA A 201 15.69 14.31 26.96
C ALA A 201 16.16 13.81 25.59
N GLY A 202 16.56 14.76 24.75
CA GLY A 202 17.02 14.51 23.38
C GLY A 202 15.93 14.61 22.31
N LEU A 203 14.66 14.56 22.69
CA LEU A 203 13.56 14.69 21.73
C LEU A 203 13.52 16.09 21.12
N PRO A 204 13.32 16.19 19.79
CA PRO A 204 13.16 17.49 19.14
C PRO A 204 11.84 18.16 19.55
N PRO A 205 11.72 19.49 19.40
CA PRO A 205 10.54 20.25 19.81
C PRO A 205 9.23 19.72 19.24
N THR A 206 9.19 19.34 17.97
CA THR A 206 7.99 18.78 17.31
C THR A 206 7.50 17.51 17.99
N ALA A 207 8.42 16.60 18.33
CA ALA A 207 8.10 15.36 19.03
C ALA A 207 7.62 15.61 20.46
N LEU A 208 8.25 16.55 21.18
CA LEU A 208 7.83 16.95 22.53
C LEU A 208 6.43 17.56 22.55
N GLU A 209 6.13 18.46 21.61
CA GLU A 209 4.80 19.06 21.47
C GLU A 209 3.73 18.01 21.21
N ALA A 210 3.97 17.10 20.26
CA ALA A 210 3.03 16.04 19.93
C ALA A 210 2.78 15.09 21.11
N ALA A 211 3.83 14.71 21.84
CA ALA A 211 3.72 13.85 23.01
C ALA A 211 2.97 14.54 24.17
N LYS A 212 3.22 15.82 24.38
CA LYS A 212 2.52 16.65 25.37
C LYS A 212 1.04 16.81 25.01
N GLN A 213 0.72 17.06 23.75
CA GLN A 213 -0.65 17.16 23.27
C GLN A 213 -1.44 15.87 23.54
N LYS A 214 -0.85 14.71 23.27
CA LYS A 214 -1.46 13.41 23.57
C LYS A 214 -1.78 13.22 25.05
N ALA A 215 -0.87 13.64 25.94
CA ALA A 215 -1.11 13.60 27.38
C ALA A 215 -2.25 14.56 27.78
N THR A 216 -2.22 15.78 27.28
CA THR A 216 -3.26 16.79 27.53
C THR A 216 -4.64 16.32 27.06
N ASP A 217 -4.75 15.71 25.89
CA ASP A 217 -5.99 15.18 25.33
C ASP A 217 -6.60 14.06 26.22
N LYS A 218 -5.76 13.38 26.99
CA LYS A 218 -6.18 12.36 27.98
C LYS A 218 -6.31 12.91 29.39
N GLY A 219 -6.15 14.21 29.60
CA GLY A 219 -6.21 14.83 30.91
C GLY A 219 -5.04 14.48 31.82
N LEU A 220 -3.88 14.13 31.22
CA LEU A 220 -2.66 13.74 31.94
C LEU A 220 -1.58 14.82 31.82
N GLU A 221 -0.72 14.89 32.84
CA GLU A 221 0.50 15.69 32.80
C GLU A 221 1.63 14.91 32.09
N GLY A 222 2.65 15.62 31.61
CA GLY A 222 3.82 15.03 30.98
C GLY A 222 3.60 14.73 29.50
N TRP A 223 4.07 13.56 29.08
CA TRP A 223 4.14 13.17 27.66
C TRP A 223 3.65 11.74 27.46
N ILE A 224 3.03 11.49 26.33
CA ILE A 224 2.65 10.13 25.89
C ILE A 224 3.32 9.82 24.57
N ILE A 225 4.01 8.67 24.54
CA ILE A 225 4.58 8.06 23.34
C ILE A 225 3.77 6.80 23.04
N ASP A 226 3.41 6.62 21.79
CA ASP A 226 2.68 5.44 21.32
C ASP A 226 3.38 4.78 20.12
N LEU A 227 2.75 3.78 19.50
CA LEU A 227 3.34 3.03 18.40
C LEU A 227 2.99 3.58 17.01
N SER A 228 2.34 4.75 16.92
CA SER A 228 2.21 5.45 15.64
C SER A 228 3.59 5.91 15.14
N MET A 229 3.83 5.89 13.84
CA MET A 229 5.16 6.22 13.29
C MET A 229 5.63 7.64 13.67
N PRO A 230 4.78 8.69 13.67
CA PRO A 230 5.22 10.03 14.09
C PRO A 230 5.61 10.13 15.57
N SER A 231 5.16 9.19 16.40
CA SER A 231 5.54 9.09 17.82
C SER A 231 6.74 8.17 18.03
N TYR A 232 6.69 6.98 17.44
CA TYR A 232 7.70 5.94 17.59
C TYR A 232 9.07 6.33 17.02
N LEU A 233 9.11 6.75 15.76
CA LEU A 233 10.37 6.96 15.06
C LEU A 233 11.22 8.08 15.65
N PRO A 234 10.70 9.29 15.94
CA PRO A 234 11.50 10.33 16.58
C PRO A 234 12.02 9.93 17.95
N PHE A 235 11.25 9.16 18.73
CA PHE A 235 11.74 8.66 20.03
C PHE A 235 12.94 7.73 19.84
N MET A 236 12.87 6.80 18.90
CA MET A 236 13.97 5.88 18.58
C MET A 236 15.21 6.62 18.06
N GLN A 237 15.03 7.69 17.31
CA GLN A 237 16.13 8.47 16.72
C GLN A 237 16.81 9.42 17.73
N TYR A 238 16.06 9.98 18.67
CA TYR A 238 16.52 11.13 19.45
C TYR A 238 16.52 10.94 20.97
N ALA A 239 15.69 10.07 21.53
CA ALA A 239 15.61 9.90 22.98
C ALA A 239 16.93 9.38 23.56
N HIS A 240 17.50 10.10 24.55
CA HIS A 240 18.74 9.69 25.20
C HIS A 240 18.60 8.44 26.05
N ASN A 241 17.41 8.19 26.62
CA ASN A 241 17.17 7.07 27.52
C ASN A 241 17.11 5.74 26.76
N ARG A 242 18.20 4.98 26.81
CA ARG A 242 18.36 3.70 26.11
C ARG A 242 17.34 2.66 26.54
N GLU A 243 17.03 2.59 27.84
CA GLU A 243 16.07 1.62 28.37
C GLU A 243 14.66 1.90 27.84
N LEU A 244 14.26 3.15 27.74
CA LEU A 244 12.97 3.52 27.16
C LEU A 244 12.93 3.24 25.65
N ARG A 245 14.03 3.45 24.93
CA ARG A 245 14.11 3.01 23.52
C ARG A 245 13.96 1.50 23.41
N HIS A 246 14.58 0.73 24.28
CA HIS A 246 14.42 -0.73 24.32
C HIS A 246 12.95 -1.14 24.57
N GLN A 247 12.30 -0.55 25.56
CA GLN A 247 10.89 -0.80 25.86
C GLN A 247 9.99 -0.51 24.66
N LEU A 248 10.19 0.64 24.03
CA LEU A 248 9.39 1.06 22.88
C LEU A 248 9.66 0.16 21.64
N TYR A 249 10.92 -0.18 21.40
CA TYR A 249 11.31 -1.13 20.35
C TYR A 249 10.63 -2.48 20.53
N MET A 250 10.65 -3.03 21.74
CA MET A 250 10.03 -4.32 22.04
C MET A 250 8.51 -4.25 21.87
N ALA A 251 7.86 -3.20 22.37
CA ALA A 251 6.43 -3.02 22.20
C ALA A 251 6.03 -2.98 20.72
N TYR A 252 6.81 -2.33 19.88
CA TYR A 252 6.57 -2.28 18.43
C TYR A 252 6.80 -3.62 17.74
N ASN A 253 7.92 -4.28 18.07
CA ASN A 253 8.36 -5.48 17.34
C ASN A 253 7.80 -6.80 17.90
N GLN A 254 7.08 -6.77 19.02
CA GLN A 254 6.37 -7.92 19.59
C GLN A 254 4.89 -7.99 19.23
N LYS A 255 4.38 -7.10 18.41
CA LYS A 255 2.96 -7.10 18.03
C LYS A 255 2.56 -8.47 17.44
N GLY A 256 1.47 -9.02 17.96
CA GLY A 256 0.98 -10.33 17.57
C GLY A 256 1.80 -11.52 18.12
N ASN A 257 2.81 -11.29 18.96
CA ASN A 257 3.73 -12.29 19.50
C ASN A 257 3.86 -12.25 21.03
N LYS A 258 2.81 -11.87 21.72
CA LYS A 258 2.80 -11.75 23.20
C LYS A 258 1.89 -12.75 23.90
N GLY A 259 1.21 -13.61 23.16
CA GLY A 259 0.10 -14.41 23.67
C GLY A 259 -1.17 -13.54 23.83
N GLY A 260 -2.25 -14.15 24.34
CA GLY A 260 -3.52 -13.48 24.51
C GLY A 260 -4.40 -13.46 23.27
N GLU A 261 -5.44 -12.62 23.32
CA GLU A 261 -6.51 -12.63 22.30
C GLU A 261 -6.05 -12.14 20.92
N ASN A 262 -5.04 -11.28 20.88
CA ASN A 262 -4.54 -10.67 19.64
C ASN A 262 -3.25 -11.33 19.12
N ASP A 263 -2.87 -12.49 19.67
CA ASP A 263 -1.71 -13.24 19.20
C ASP A 263 -1.95 -13.81 17.80
N ASN A 264 -0.99 -13.63 16.91
CA ASN A 264 -1.10 -14.04 15.52
C ASN A 264 -0.27 -15.29 15.16
N ASN A 265 0.41 -15.94 16.12
CA ASN A 265 1.24 -17.10 15.83
C ASN A 265 0.44 -18.23 15.17
N GLN A 266 -0.74 -18.56 15.71
CA GLN A 266 -1.56 -19.61 15.13
C GLN A 266 -2.14 -19.19 13.77
N LEU A 267 -2.54 -17.91 13.62
CA LEU A 267 -3.03 -17.40 12.33
C LEU A 267 -1.97 -17.46 11.24
N VAL A 268 -0.71 -17.17 11.54
CA VAL A 268 0.39 -17.32 10.57
C VAL A 268 0.46 -18.76 10.06
N LYS A 269 0.45 -19.73 10.97
CA LYS A 269 0.46 -21.15 10.61
C LYS A 269 -0.75 -21.56 9.78
N ASP A 270 -1.93 -21.18 10.22
CA ASP A 270 -3.19 -21.51 9.54
C ASP A 270 -3.23 -20.91 8.13
N ILE A 271 -2.82 -19.67 7.98
CA ILE A 271 -2.79 -18.96 6.69
C ILE A 271 -1.80 -19.63 5.73
N VAL A 272 -0.56 -19.87 6.15
CA VAL A 272 0.44 -20.46 5.25
C VAL A 272 0.11 -21.91 4.88
N ASN A 273 -0.45 -22.67 5.81
CA ASN A 273 -0.87 -24.06 5.56
C ASN A 273 -2.10 -24.12 4.63
N ASN A 274 -3.07 -23.25 4.81
CA ASN A 274 -4.22 -23.14 3.92
C ASN A 274 -3.82 -22.67 2.51
N ARG A 275 -2.87 -21.76 2.42
CA ARG A 275 -2.30 -21.33 1.14
C ARG A 275 -1.59 -22.48 0.43
N LEU A 276 -0.79 -23.25 1.16
CA LEU A 276 -0.12 -24.45 0.62
C LEU A 276 -1.14 -25.47 0.12
N ALA A 277 -2.16 -25.79 0.93
CA ALA A 277 -3.22 -26.72 0.56
C ALA A 277 -3.97 -26.26 -0.72
N LEU A 278 -4.27 -24.97 -0.83
CA LEU A 278 -4.89 -24.40 -2.01
C LEU A 278 -3.99 -24.53 -3.26
N ALA A 279 -2.71 -24.24 -3.14
CA ALA A 279 -1.74 -24.40 -4.22
C ALA A 279 -1.63 -25.88 -4.67
N ASN A 280 -1.62 -26.81 -3.72
CA ASN A 280 -1.55 -28.24 -4.02
C ASN A 280 -2.79 -28.74 -4.75
N LEU A 281 -3.98 -28.23 -4.45
CA LEU A 281 -5.20 -28.49 -5.24
C LEU A 281 -5.04 -28.06 -6.70
N MET A 282 -4.30 -26.98 -6.92
CA MET A 282 -4.01 -26.45 -8.26
C MET A 282 -2.79 -27.12 -8.90
N GLN A 283 -2.31 -28.22 -8.33
CA GLN A 283 -1.14 -28.99 -8.80
C GLN A 283 0.16 -28.18 -8.80
N GLU A 284 0.26 -27.24 -7.89
CA GLU A 284 1.47 -26.47 -7.67
C GLU A 284 2.16 -26.94 -6.39
N PRO A 285 3.50 -27.07 -6.38
CA PRO A 285 4.21 -27.58 -5.22
C PRO A 285 4.25 -26.59 -4.06
N THR A 286 4.11 -25.29 -4.34
CA THR A 286 4.15 -24.23 -3.33
C THR A 286 3.12 -23.14 -3.66
N TYR A 287 2.75 -22.36 -2.66
CA TYR A 287 1.91 -21.18 -2.89
C TYR A 287 2.62 -20.12 -3.75
N GLY A 288 3.93 -19.98 -3.59
CA GLY A 288 4.74 -19.08 -4.43
C GLY A 288 4.66 -19.43 -5.92
N SER A 289 4.83 -20.73 -6.25
CA SER A 289 4.71 -21.15 -7.65
C SER A 289 3.30 -20.92 -8.21
N TYR A 290 2.27 -21.09 -7.39
CA TYR A 290 0.89 -20.76 -7.76
C TYR A 290 0.69 -19.25 -8.02
N ARG A 291 1.15 -18.40 -7.11
CA ARG A 291 0.94 -16.94 -7.19
C ARG A 291 1.71 -16.28 -8.31
N LEU A 292 2.95 -16.71 -8.54
CA LEU A 292 3.87 -16.02 -9.45
C LEU A 292 3.58 -16.21 -10.94
N LYS A 293 2.74 -17.16 -11.30
CA LYS A 293 2.37 -17.37 -12.73
C LYS A 293 1.81 -16.13 -13.42
N ARG A 294 1.16 -15.26 -12.66
CA ARG A 294 0.56 -14.00 -13.16
C ARG A 294 1.33 -12.79 -12.66
N THR A 295 2.65 -12.82 -12.84
CA THR A 295 3.58 -11.73 -12.52
C THR A 295 4.62 -11.59 -13.63
N MET A 296 5.43 -10.53 -13.59
CA MET A 296 6.58 -10.38 -14.49
C MET A 296 7.65 -11.43 -14.23
N ALA A 297 7.87 -11.79 -12.94
CA ALA A 297 8.85 -12.82 -12.53
C ALA A 297 8.46 -14.22 -12.97
N GLN A 298 7.16 -14.55 -12.99
CA GLN A 298 6.55 -15.82 -13.38
C GLN A 298 6.90 -17.05 -12.53
N GLN A 299 8.06 -17.09 -11.88
CA GLN A 299 8.53 -18.26 -11.14
C GLN A 299 9.40 -17.85 -9.94
N CYS A 300 9.45 -18.74 -8.93
CA CYS A 300 10.19 -18.50 -7.69
C CYS A 300 11.68 -18.25 -7.94
N GLU A 301 12.28 -18.97 -8.90
CA GLU A 301 13.69 -18.86 -9.25
C GLU A 301 14.07 -17.46 -9.68
N ALA A 302 13.24 -16.80 -10.47
CA ALA A 302 13.47 -15.40 -10.90
C ALA A 302 13.43 -14.41 -9.71
N VAL A 303 12.59 -14.66 -8.73
CA VAL A 303 12.53 -13.86 -7.50
C VAL A 303 13.81 -14.02 -6.69
N TYR A 304 14.24 -15.28 -6.43
CA TYR A 304 15.47 -15.55 -5.70
C TYR A 304 16.71 -15.04 -6.44
N GLU A 305 16.75 -15.13 -7.76
CA GLU A 305 17.83 -14.58 -8.56
C GLU A 305 17.99 -13.07 -8.33
N LEU A 306 16.90 -12.31 -8.35
CA LEU A 306 16.94 -10.88 -8.06
C LEU A 306 17.41 -10.62 -6.61
N LEU A 307 16.82 -11.29 -5.62
CA LEU A 307 17.18 -11.11 -4.22
C LEU A 307 18.64 -11.45 -3.96
N ASP A 308 19.13 -12.56 -4.50
CA ASP A 308 20.52 -13.01 -4.33
C ASP A 308 21.51 -12.08 -5.04
N GLN A 309 21.16 -11.59 -6.23
CA GLN A 309 21.98 -10.63 -6.98
C GLN A 309 22.16 -9.31 -6.21
N LEU A 310 21.07 -8.78 -5.65
CA LEU A 310 21.12 -7.57 -4.82
C LEU A 310 21.87 -7.83 -3.51
N LEU A 311 21.62 -8.96 -2.87
CA LEU A 311 22.30 -9.33 -1.63
C LEU A 311 23.81 -9.37 -1.79
N ALA A 312 24.32 -10.00 -2.86
CA ALA A 312 25.74 -10.13 -3.12
C ALA A 312 26.45 -8.76 -3.22
N VAL A 313 25.77 -7.75 -3.74
CA VAL A 313 26.34 -6.41 -3.93
C VAL A 313 26.17 -5.52 -2.71
N TYR A 314 24.98 -5.55 -2.07
CA TYR A 314 24.63 -4.62 -0.98
C TYR A 314 25.08 -5.12 0.41
N TYR A 315 25.06 -6.42 0.66
CA TYR A 315 25.35 -6.94 2.01
C TYR A 315 26.75 -6.62 2.54
N PRO A 316 27.84 -6.76 1.75
CA PRO A 316 29.16 -6.36 2.22
C PRO A 316 29.22 -4.86 2.59
N VAL A 317 28.55 -4.00 1.83
CA VAL A 317 28.51 -2.55 2.10
C VAL A 317 27.70 -2.27 3.37
N ALA A 318 26.58 -2.96 3.58
CA ALA A 318 25.77 -2.82 4.79
C ALA A 318 26.55 -3.22 6.05
N LEU A 319 27.38 -4.26 5.98
CA LEU A 319 28.25 -4.65 7.08
C LEU A 319 29.33 -3.61 7.39
N GLN A 320 29.88 -2.95 6.37
CA GLN A 320 30.80 -1.82 6.56
C GLN A 320 30.11 -0.63 7.23
N GLU A 321 28.87 -0.31 6.81
CA GLU A 321 28.05 0.71 7.47
C GLU A 321 27.86 0.38 8.94
N LYS A 322 27.54 -0.88 9.26
CA LYS A 322 27.38 -1.34 10.66
C LYS A 322 28.66 -1.20 11.49
N GLU A 323 29.79 -1.59 10.93
CA GLU A 323 31.10 -1.43 11.61
C GLU A 323 31.38 0.04 11.93
N GLN A 324 31.11 0.93 10.99
CA GLN A 324 31.29 2.36 11.14
C GLN A 324 30.40 2.93 12.24
N ILE A 325 29.12 2.57 12.27
CA ILE A 325 28.19 3.02 13.31
C ILE A 325 28.54 2.41 14.67
N THR A 326 28.99 1.16 14.73
CA THR A 326 29.42 0.50 15.97
C THR A 326 30.64 1.21 16.56
N ALA A 327 31.64 1.54 15.75
CA ALA A 327 32.83 2.31 16.19
C ALA A 327 32.43 3.70 16.71
N TYR A 328 31.51 4.36 16.02
CA TYR A 328 30.96 5.64 16.44
C TYR A 328 30.24 5.56 17.79
N ALA A 329 29.38 4.54 17.98
CA ALA A 329 28.66 4.33 19.23
C ALA A 329 29.60 4.08 20.40
N LYS A 330 30.67 3.31 20.22
CA LYS A 330 31.71 3.08 21.22
C LYS A 330 32.41 4.39 21.60
N ARG A 331 32.73 5.23 20.61
CA ARG A 331 33.39 6.54 20.86
C ARG A 331 32.46 7.49 21.63
N ILE A 332 31.20 7.60 21.22
CA ILE A 332 30.23 8.52 21.82
C ILE A 332 29.81 8.07 23.23
N SER A 333 29.62 6.77 23.45
CA SER A 333 29.25 6.22 24.76
C SER A 333 30.44 6.21 25.76
N GLY A 334 31.68 6.30 25.26
CA GLY A 334 32.88 6.14 26.08
C GLY A 334 33.10 4.69 26.55
N ASP A 335 32.38 3.73 26.03
CA ASP A 335 32.45 2.30 26.36
C ASP A 335 33.01 1.51 25.19
N ALA A 336 34.25 1.06 25.30
CA ALA A 336 34.92 0.26 24.29
C ALA A 336 34.26 -1.11 24.06
N ASN A 337 33.47 -1.58 25.02
CA ASN A 337 32.72 -2.83 24.97
C ASN A 337 31.25 -2.63 24.60
N PHE A 338 30.87 -1.43 24.23
CA PHE A 338 29.47 -1.12 23.85
C PHE A 338 29.02 -2.07 22.74
N GLU A 339 27.92 -2.77 23.00
CA GLU A 339 27.28 -3.66 22.02
C GLU A 339 26.07 -2.94 21.42
N LEU A 340 26.14 -2.67 20.11
CA LEU A 340 25.08 -2.02 19.37
C LEU A 340 23.88 -2.98 19.20
N LYS A 341 22.73 -2.59 19.74
CA LYS A 341 21.48 -3.38 19.68
C LYS A 341 20.53 -2.76 18.64
N PRO A 342 19.50 -3.51 18.19
CA PRO A 342 18.53 -2.97 17.24
C PRO A 342 17.87 -1.65 17.69
N TRP A 343 17.59 -1.48 18.99
CA TRP A 343 17.01 -0.24 19.55
C TRP A 343 18.02 0.93 19.68
N ASP A 344 19.27 0.71 19.33
CA ASP A 344 20.31 1.74 19.27
C ASP A 344 20.54 2.24 17.84
N TRP A 345 20.13 1.49 16.83
CA TRP A 345 20.48 1.76 15.43
C TRP A 345 20.00 3.14 14.98
N ALA A 346 18.70 3.42 15.10
CA ALA A 346 18.14 4.71 14.70
C ALA A 346 18.79 5.88 15.42
N TYR A 347 19.08 5.72 16.71
CA TYR A 347 19.72 6.75 17.55
C TYR A 347 21.13 7.07 17.09
N TYR A 348 21.99 6.10 16.97
CA TYR A 348 23.40 6.34 16.60
C TYR A 348 23.57 6.66 15.12
N THR A 349 22.75 6.13 14.25
CA THR A 349 22.80 6.48 12.82
C THR A 349 22.37 7.92 12.58
N GLU A 350 21.39 8.44 13.31
CA GLU A 350 21.00 9.86 13.21
C GLU A 350 22.11 10.77 13.74
N LYS A 351 22.70 10.46 14.90
CA LYS A 351 23.82 11.22 15.45
C LYS A 351 25.06 11.21 14.54
N TYR A 352 25.37 10.06 13.96
CA TYR A 352 26.47 9.94 13.00
C TYR A 352 26.23 10.80 11.75
N LYS A 353 25.00 10.80 11.26
CA LYS A 353 24.61 11.65 10.13
C LYS A 353 24.76 13.13 10.46
N GLU A 354 24.30 13.57 11.63
CA GLU A 354 24.48 14.95 12.11
C GLU A 354 25.95 15.37 12.15
N GLU A 355 26.81 14.52 12.69
CA GLU A 355 28.24 14.80 12.77
C GLU A 355 28.93 14.80 11.40
N THR A 356 28.55 13.86 10.53
CA THR A 356 29.22 13.66 9.22
C THR A 356 28.77 14.65 8.16
N TYR A 357 27.47 14.89 8.07
CA TYR A 357 26.86 15.75 7.04
C TYR A 357 26.51 17.14 7.56
N HIS A 358 26.77 17.40 8.85
CA HIS A 358 26.53 18.67 9.51
C HIS A 358 25.09 19.17 9.42
N PHE A 359 24.11 18.24 9.47
CA PHE A 359 22.71 18.59 9.60
C PHE A 359 21.89 17.45 10.21
N SER A 360 20.79 17.81 10.85
CA SER A 360 19.77 16.90 11.36
C SER A 360 18.59 16.81 10.37
N SER A 361 17.92 15.66 10.32
CA SER A 361 16.66 15.51 9.62
C SER A 361 15.60 16.51 10.10
N GLU A 362 15.66 16.92 11.38
CA GLU A 362 14.75 17.91 11.96
C GLU A 362 14.92 19.33 11.40
N GLU A 363 16.09 19.68 10.87
CA GLU A 363 16.31 20.97 10.21
C GLU A 363 15.49 21.15 8.93
N LEU A 364 15.03 20.04 8.33
CA LEU A 364 14.18 20.05 7.14
C LEU A 364 12.71 20.29 7.46
N ARG A 365 12.23 19.90 8.64
CA ARG A 365 10.80 20.00 9.00
C ARG A 365 10.19 21.39 8.81
N PRO A 366 10.85 22.51 9.20
CA PRO A 366 10.28 23.85 8.99
C PRO A 366 10.00 24.19 7.52
N TYR A 367 10.64 23.48 6.59
CA TYR A 367 10.48 23.67 5.16
C TYR A 367 9.46 22.71 4.53
N PHE A 368 8.92 21.76 5.28
CA PHE A 368 7.96 20.77 4.78
C PHE A 368 6.63 20.85 5.50
N GLU A 369 6.08 22.08 5.57
CA GLU A 369 4.71 22.27 6.05
C GLU A 369 3.73 21.60 5.07
N LEU A 370 2.76 20.83 5.59
CA LEU A 370 1.91 19.97 4.79
C LEU A 370 1.21 20.68 3.62
N ASN A 371 0.63 21.88 3.84
CA ASN A 371 -0.08 22.58 2.76
C ASN A 371 0.87 23.03 1.64
N ASN A 372 2.09 23.44 1.99
CA ASN A 372 3.12 23.75 1.00
C ASN A 372 3.56 22.51 0.22
N VAL A 373 3.67 21.39 0.90
CA VAL A 373 3.99 20.10 0.26
C VAL A 373 2.87 19.67 -0.69
N ILE A 374 1.62 19.75 -0.26
CA ILE A 374 0.45 19.45 -1.11
C ILE A 374 0.48 20.30 -2.39
N ASN A 375 0.64 21.60 -2.25
CA ASN A 375 0.68 22.52 -3.39
C ASN A 375 1.85 22.18 -4.34
N GLY A 376 3.00 21.83 -3.80
CA GLY A 376 4.17 21.47 -4.59
C GLY A 376 4.01 20.13 -5.30
N VAL A 377 3.40 19.14 -4.68
CA VAL A 377 3.10 17.85 -5.31
C VAL A 377 2.11 18.02 -6.48
N TYR A 378 1.09 18.83 -6.29
CA TYR A 378 0.13 19.12 -7.37
C TYR A 378 0.74 19.97 -8.49
N TRP A 379 1.61 20.90 -8.14
CA TRP A 379 2.40 21.63 -9.13
C TRP A 379 3.27 20.66 -9.97
N LEU A 380 3.92 19.69 -9.33
CA LEU A 380 4.72 18.67 -10.03
C LEU A 380 3.88 17.88 -11.04
N ALA A 381 2.69 17.44 -10.62
CA ALA A 381 1.74 16.77 -11.52
C ALA A 381 1.31 17.67 -12.69
N GLY A 382 1.17 18.96 -12.44
CA GLY A 382 0.93 19.95 -13.49
C GLY A 382 2.05 20.02 -14.50
N GLN A 383 3.29 20.05 -14.03
CA GLN A 383 4.49 20.10 -14.88
C GLN A 383 4.70 18.82 -15.70
N LEU A 384 4.49 17.65 -15.09
CA LEU A 384 4.69 16.35 -15.73
C LEU A 384 3.53 15.94 -16.63
N TYR A 385 2.30 16.18 -16.20
CA TYR A 385 1.10 15.56 -16.78
C TYR A 385 0.00 16.56 -17.14
N GLY A 386 0.20 17.85 -16.89
CA GLY A 386 -0.77 18.90 -17.21
C GLY A 386 -1.99 18.93 -16.27
N LEU A 387 -1.94 18.28 -15.11
CA LEU A 387 -3.06 18.17 -14.20
C LEU A 387 -3.24 19.40 -13.32
N GLN A 388 -4.50 19.69 -12.97
CA GLN A 388 -4.90 20.71 -12.00
C GLN A 388 -5.74 20.05 -10.91
N PHE A 389 -5.53 20.50 -9.67
CA PHE A 389 -6.21 20.00 -8.46
C PHE A 389 -6.90 21.17 -7.78
N ILE A 390 -8.22 21.04 -7.56
CA ILE A 390 -9.05 22.08 -6.94
C ILE A 390 -9.72 21.48 -5.72
N GLU A 391 -9.38 21.98 -4.52
CA GLU A 391 -10.01 21.54 -3.27
C GLU A 391 -11.50 21.88 -3.27
N ASN A 392 -12.32 20.92 -2.86
CA ASN A 392 -13.76 21.07 -2.75
C ASN A 392 -14.27 20.59 -1.39
N ASP A 393 -14.41 21.53 -0.46
CA ASP A 393 -14.88 21.24 0.90
C ASP A 393 -16.39 20.95 0.98
N ALA A 394 -17.15 21.17 -0.08
CA ALA A 394 -18.58 20.89 -0.13
C ALA A 394 -18.88 19.39 -0.35
N LEU A 395 -17.90 18.61 -0.79
CA LEU A 395 -18.07 17.17 -0.97
C LEU A 395 -18.02 16.45 0.38
N GLN A 396 -18.86 15.40 0.52
CA GLN A 396 -18.93 14.60 1.74
C GLN A 396 -17.66 13.77 1.95
N LYS A 397 -17.30 13.58 3.20
CA LYS A 397 -16.06 12.92 3.62
C LYS A 397 -16.38 11.87 4.69
N TYR A 398 -15.55 10.83 4.77
CA TYR A 398 -15.69 9.83 5.83
C TYR A 398 -15.08 10.27 7.17
N HIS A 399 -14.24 11.31 7.17
CA HIS A 399 -13.63 11.87 8.38
C HIS A 399 -13.31 13.36 8.16
N PRO A 400 -13.39 14.22 9.21
CA PRO A 400 -13.09 15.66 9.08
C PRO A 400 -11.68 15.99 8.57
N ASP A 401 -10.68 15.13 8.84
CA ASP A 401 -9.30 15.34 8.38
C ASP A 401 -9.12 15.12 6.88
N VAL A 402 -10.06 14.46 6.23
CA VAL A 402 -9.99 14.16 4.79
C VAL A 402 -10.20 15.44 3.98
N LYS A 403 -9.33 15.64 2.99
CA LYS A 403 -9.49 16.67 1.97
C LYS A 403 -9.81 16.05 0.63
N VAL A 404 -10.72 16.64 -0.13
CA VAL A 404 -11.15 16.15 -1.44
C VAL A 404 -10.81 17.16 -2.51
N TYR A 405 -10.24 16.69 -3.62
CA TYR A 405 -9.85 17.52 -4.75
C TYR A 405 -10.53 17.05 -6.04
N GLU A 406 -11.07 17.99 -6.79
CA GLU A 406 -11.44 17.78 -8.19
C GLU A 406 -10.17 17.83 -9.05
N VAL A 407 -10.00 16.84 -9.93
CA VAL A 407 -8.83 16.75 -10.80
C VAL A 407 -9.21 16.98 -12.25
N TYR A 408 -8.52 17.91 -12.90
CA TYR A 408 -8.73 18.29 -14.29
C TYR A 408 -7.48 18.14 -15.12
N ASP A 409 -7.65 17.79 -16.39
CA ASP A 409 -6.57 17.77 -17.38
C ASP A 409 -6.30 19.18 -17.93
N ALA A 410 -5.24 19.33 -18.72
CA ALA A 410 -4.82 20.60 -19.32
C ALA A 410 -5.90 21.26 -20.17
N ASP A 411 -6.77 20.49 -20.80
CA ASP A 411 -7.93 20.95 -21.58
C ASP A 411 -9.20 21.17 -20.73
N LYS A 412 -9.06 21.18 -19.40
CA LYS A 412 -10.15 21.31 -18.42
C LYS A 412 -11.13 20.14 -18.38
N ARG A 413 -10.76 19.00 -18.93
CA ARG A 413 -11.54 17.77 -18.84
C ARG A 413 -11.46 17.23 -17.41
N TYR A 414 -12.60 16.88 -16.82
CA TYR A 414 -12.67 16.25 -15.50
C TYR A 414 -12.04 14.85 -15.54
N MET A 415 -11.10 14.61 -14.63
CA MET A 415 -10.34 13.34 -14.57
C MET A 415 -10.77 12.44 -13.41
N GLY A 416 -11.27 13.00 -12.34
CA GLY A 416 -11.68 12.24 -11.17
C GLY A 416 -11.61 13.05 -9.88
N LEU A 417 -11.91 12.38 -8.75
CA LEU A 417 -11.72 12.95 -7.42
C LEU A 417 -10.53 12.28 -6.72
N LEU A 418 -9.81 13.07 -5.95
CA LEU A 418 -8.74 12.59 -5.06
C LEU A 418 -9.10 12.92 -3.61
N TYR A 419 -9.33 11.87 -2.82
CA TYR A 419 -9.47 11.94 -1.36
C TYR A 419 -8.09 11.77 -0.73
N THR A 420 -7.74 12.63 0.22
CA THR A 420 -6.46 12.58 0.93
C THR A 420 -6.69 12.53 2.43
N ASP A 421 -6.05 11.58 3.09
CA ASP A 421 -6.18 11.32 4.52
C ASP A 421 -4.79 11.21 5.13
N PHE A 422 -4.34 12.25 5.82
CA PHE A 422 -2.91 12.43 6.12
C PHE A 422 -2.48 11.95 7.51
N PHE A 423 -3.37 11.90 8.51
CA PHE A 423 -2.96 11.80 9.91
C PHE A 423 -3.36 10.48 10.58
N PRO A 424 -2.55 9.98 11.54
CA PRO A 424 -2.89 8.78 12.28
C PRO A 424 -4.13 8.98 13.16
N ARG A 425 -4.88 7.89 13.36
CA ARG A 425 -5.98 7.76 14.30
C ARG A 425 -5.97 6.36 14.90
N SER A 426 -6.57 6.18 16.08
CA SER A 426 -6.66 4.87 16.74
C SER A 426 -7.47 3.85 15.93
N ASN A 427 -8.43 4.31 15.12
CA ASN A 427 -9.27 3.48 14.26
C ASN A 427 -8.80 3.45 12.79
N LYS A 428 -7.53 3.72 12.56
CA LYS A 428 -6.89 3.74 11.23
C LYS A 428 -5.64 2.88 11.26
N ARG A 429 -5.48 2.02 10.27
CA ARG A 429 -4.27 1.19 10.15
C ARG A 429 -3.03 2.05 9.91
N GLY A 430 -1.89 1.57 10.40
CA GLY A 430 -0.58 2.18 10.15
C GLY A 430 -0.10 1.95 8.72
N GLY A 431 0.93 2.70 8.33
CA GLY A 431 1.47 2.68 6.97
C GLY A 431 0.83 3.72 6.06
N ALA A 432 0.97 3.51 4.76
CA ALA A 432 0.36 4.33 3.74
C ALA A 432 -0.11 3.45 2.58
N TRP A 433 -1.17 3.85 1.90
CA TRP A 433 -1.73 3.09 0.78
C TRP A 433 -2.63 3.95 -0.10
N MET A 434 -2.84 3.47 -1.32
CA MET A 434 -3.85 3.97 -2.26
C MET A 434 -4.97 2.96 -2.43
N THR A 435 -6.18 3.43 -2.46
CA THR A 435 -7.37 2.66 -2.82
C THR A 435 -8.28 3.48 -3.74
N GLU A 436 -9.37 2.87 -4.15
CA GLU A 436 -10.39 3.56 -4.92
C GLU A 436 -11.79 3.21 -4.38
N PHE A 437 -12.68 4.21 -4.41
CA PHE A 437 -14.12 3.98 -4.22
C PHE A 437 -14.79 3.60 -5.53
N ARG A 438 -14.17 3.96 -6.65
CA ARG A 438 -14.56 3.57 -8.01
C ARG A 438 -13.37 3.76 -8.96
N GLY A 439 -13.13 2.78 -9.84
CA GLY A 439 -12.16 2.88 -10.93
C GLY A 439 -12.74 3.60 -12.16
N GLN A 440 -11.87 3.92 -13.11
CA GLN A 440 -12.26 4.47 -14.41
C GLN A 440 -12.64 3.37 -15.39
N TRP A 441 -13.64 3.60 -16.22
CA TRP A 441 -14.00 2.70 -17.32
C TRP A 441 -14.90 3.41 -18.33
N LYS A 442 -15.03 2.85 -19.57
CA LYS A 442 -15.84 3.42 -20.63
C LYS A 442 -16.90 2.45 -21.11
N LYS A 443 -18.11 2.95 -21.33
CA LYS A 443 -19.19 2.20 -21.95
C LYS A 443 -20.20 3.13 -22.62
N ASP A 444 -20.66 2.78 -23.82
CA ASP A 444 -21.71 3.48 -24.55
C ASP A 444 -21.45 5.00 -24.67
N GLY A 445 -20.19 5.38 -24.89
CA GLY A 445 -19.78 6.78 -25.02
C GLY A 445 -19.63 7.53 -23.71
N LYS A 446 -19.94 6.91 -22.56
CA LYS A 446 -19.70 7.47 -21.22
C LYS A 446 -18.33 7.02 -20.70
N ASP A 447 -17.52 7.99 -20.23
CA ASP A 447 -16.30 7.77 -19.49
C ASP A 447 -16.57 7.97 -18.01
N THR A 448 -16.68 6.88 -17.25
CA THR A 448 -16.87 6.93 -15.79
C THR A 448 -15.53 7.25 -15.14
N ARG A 449 -15.44 8.39 -14.46
CA ARG A 449 -14.18 8.84 -13.88
C ARG A 449 -13.98 8.32 -12.46
N PRO A 450 -12.72 8.11 -12.06
CA PRO A 450 -12.39 7.42 -10.82
C PRO A 450 -12.58 8.29 -9.58
N LEU A 451 -12.80 7.62 -8.44
CA LEU A 451 -12.77 8.18 -7.10
C LEU A 451 -11.62 7.53 -6.35
N ILE A 452 -10.51 8.24 -6.25
CA ILE A 452 -9.24 7.72 -5.72
C ILE A 452 -9.02 8.23 -4.29
N SER A 453 -8.51 7.37 -3.43
CA SER A 453 -8.14 7.72 -2.06
C SER A 453 -6.70 7.36 -1.77
N ILE A 454 -5.94 8.27 -1.19
CA ILE A 454 -4.63 8.02 -0.62
C ILE A 454 -4.67 8.27 0.89
N VAL A 455 -4.14 7.33 1.64
CA VAL A 455 -4.19 7.31 3.10
C VAL A 455 -2.77 7.22 3.64
N MET A 456 -2.41 8.15 4.50
CA MET A 456 -1.08 8.24 5.13
C MET A 456 -1.23 8.31 6.65
N ASN A 457 -0.09 8.29 7.34
CA ASN A 457 0.00 8.46 8.79
C ASN A 457 1.15 9.42 9.11
N PHE A 458 1.00 10.67 8.67
CA PHE A 458 2.02 11.71 8.80
C PHE A 458 1.96 12.42 10.15
N THR A 459 3.05 13.11 10.49
CA THR A 459 3.13 13.98 11.66
C THR A 459 1.94 14.94 11.69
N PRO A 460 1.04 14.82 12.69
CA PRO A 460 -0.13 15.69 12.77
C PRO A 460 0.25 17.09 13.26
N PRO A 461 -0.62 18.10 13.05
CA PRO A 461 -0.47 19.40 13.68
C PRO A 461 -0.69 19.29 15.19
N THR A 462 -0.17 20.26 15.93
CA THR A 462 -0.46 20.47 17.35
C THR A 462 -1.17 21.80 17.55
N ALA A 463 -1.57 22.11 18.79
CA ALA A 463 -2.14 23.43 19.11
C ALA A 463 -1.16 24.58 18.81
N GLU A 464 0.14 24.32 18.81
CA GLU A 464 1.20 25.32 18.70
C GLU A 464 1.90 25.35 17.35
N SER A 465 1.80 24.28 16.54
CA SER A 465 2.45 24.23 15.24
C SER A 465 1.62 23.47 14.18
N PRO A 466 1.75 23.86 12.89
CA PRO A 466 1.13 23.12 11.81
C PRO A 466 1.79 21.75 11.62
N SER A 467 1.24 20.93 10.73
CA SER A 467 1.88 19.68 10.33
C SER A 467 3.18 19.98 9.58
N LEU A 468 4.28 19.60 10.19
CA LEU A 468 5.64 19.73 9.64
C LEU A 468 6.17 18.34 9.35
N LEU A 469 6.34 18.01 8.08
CA LEU A 469 6.69 16.67 7.62
C LEU A 469 8.21 16.42 7.70
N THR A 470 8.57 15.15 7.86
CA THR A 470 9.93 14.67 7.57
C THR A 470 10.13 14.56 6.06
N PHE A 471 11.38 14.46 5.62
CA PHE A 471 11.69 14.16 4.22
C PHE A 471 11.13 12.80 3.80
N ASP A 472 11.20 11.79 4.67
CA ASP A 472 10.62 10.46 4.40
C ASP A 472 9.10 10.53 4.22
N GLU A 473 8.41 11.38 4.98
CA GLU A 473 6.96 11.61 4.81
C GLU A 473 6.65 12.29 3.48
N VAL A 474 7.50 13.21 3.01
CA VAL A 474 7.37 13.80 1.66
C VAL A 474 7.54 12.74 0.58
N GLN A 475 8.53 11.86 0.71
CA GLN A 475 8.73 10.74 -0.21
C GLN A 475 7.53 9.77 -0.20
N THR A 476 6.98 9.47 0.96
CA THR A 476 5.77 8.63 1.09
C THR A 476 4.57 9.28 0.41
N PHE A 477 4.40 10.58 0.55
CA PHE A 477 3.33 11.31 -0.15
C PHE A 477 3.48 11.16 -1.67
N LEU A 478 4.68 11.38 -2.19
CA LEU A 478 4.95 11.21 -3.62
C LEU A 478 4.70 9.77 -4.08
N HIS A 479 5.04 8.79 -3.25
CA HIS A 479 4.77 7.38 -3.50
C HIS A 479 3.27 7.12 -3.69
N GLU A 480 2.46 7.46 -2.69
CA GLU A 480 1.01 7.25 -2.76
C GLU A 480 0.37 8.08 -3.87
N PHE A 481 0.90 9.27 -4.11
CA PHE A 481 0.47 10.10 -5.21
C PHE A 481 0.78 9.47 -6.58
N GLY A 482 1.88 8.74 -6.71
CA GLY A 482 2.18 7.96 -7.91
C GLY A 482 1.12 6.90 -8.20
N HIS A 483 0.66 6.19 -7.17
CA HIS A 483 -0.48 5.28 -7.28
C HIS A 483 -1.77 6.03 -7.64
N ALA A 484 -2.02 7.18 -7.02
CA ALA A 484 -3.18 8.01 -7.34
C ALA A 484 -3.19 8.44 -8.80
N LEU A 485 -2.05 8.83 -9.35
CA LEU A 485 -1.90 9.17 -10.78
C LEU A 485 -2.22 7.97 -11.68
N HIS A 486 -1.79 6.79 -11.30
CA HIS A 486 -2.12 5.55 -12.02
C HIS A 486 -3.63 5.32 -12.12
N GLY A 487 -4.37 5.59 -11.03
CA GLY A 487 -5.83 5.55 -11.02
C GLY A 487 -6.49 6.70 -11.77
N LEU A 488 -6.06 7.94 -11.51
CA LEU A 488 -6.65 9.16 -12.09
C LEU A 488 -6.44 9.27 -13.60
N LEU A 489 -5.29 8.84 -14.10
CA LEU A 489 -4.93 8.93 -15.52
C LEU A 489 -5.34 7.71 -16.34
N SER A 490 -5.95 6.72 -15.70
CA SER A 490 -6.49 5.54 -16.39
C SER A 490 -7.43 5.94 -17.52
N ASP A 491 -7.25 5.33 -18.67
CA ASP A 491 -8.04 5.57 -19.89
C ASP A 491 -8.32 4.24 -20.60
N VAL A 492 -9.12 3.40 -19.95
CA VAL A 492 -9.40 2.03 -20.37
C VAL A 492 -10.90 1.82 -20.62
N THR A 493 -11.22 0.77 -21.34
CA THR A 493 -12.61 0.38 -21.64
C THR A 493 -13.23 -0.43 -20.49
N TYR A 494 -12.50 -1.38 -19.93
CA TYR A 494 -13.03 -2.34 -18.97
C TYR A 494 -12.61 -2.04 -17.53
N PRO A 495 -13.54 -2.13 -16.56
CA PRO A 495 -13.23 -1.87 -15.15
C PRO A 495 -12.06 -2.70 -14.60
N SER A 496 -12.01 -3.99 -14.97
CA SER A 496 -10.97 -4.91 -14.48
C SER A 496 -9.55 -4.58 -14.94
N GLN A 497 -9.40 -3.72 -15.94
CA GLN A 497 -8.10 -3.26 -16.45
C GLN A 497 -7.72 -1.87 -15.95
N SER A 498 -8.55 -1.24 -15.13
CA SER A 498 -8.38 0.15 -14.70
C SER A 498 -7.19 0.34 -13.75
N GLY A 499 -6.44 1.41 -13.95
CA GLY A 499 -5.49 1.96 -13.00
C GLY A 499 -4.47 0.96 -12.46
N THR A 500 -4.52 0.73 -11.16
CA THR A 500 -3.60 -0.15 -10.45
C THR A 500 -3.93 -1.66 -10.55
N ASN A 501 -4.92 -2.04 -11.37
CA ASN A 501 -5.21 -3.44 -11.68
C ASN A 501 -4.18 -4.03 -12.65
N VAL A 502 -2.94 -4.08 -12.21
CA VAL A 502 -1.78 -4.58 -12.93
C VAL A 502 -1.09 -5.69 -12.14
N TYR A 503 -0.07 -6.31 -12.71
CA TYR A 503 0.70 -7.33 -12.00
C TYR A 503 1.36 -6.75 -10.74
N ARG A 504 1.42 -7.56 -9.69
CA ARG A 504 1.90 -7.13 -8.37
C ARG A 504 3.34 -6.59 -8.39
N ASP A 505 4.20 -7.15 -9.21
CA ASP A 505 5.59 -6.72 -9.36
C ASP A 505 5.80 -5.55 -10.34
N PHE A 506 4.71 -5.01 -10.86
CA PHE A 506 4.70 -3.80 -11.69
C PHE A 506 4.00 -2.62 -11.02
N VAL A 507 3.08 -2.88 -10.11
CA VAL A 507 2.20 -1.85 -9.52
C VAL A 507 2.97 -0.73 -8.82
N GLU A 508 4.15 -1.03 -8.29
CA GLU A 508 4.98 -0.05 -7.58
C GLU A 508 5.86 0.83 -8.50
N LEU A 509 5.88 0.57 -9.81
CA LEU A 509 6.66 1.42 -10.72
C LEU A 509 6.19 2.89 -10.69
N PRO A 510 4.91 3.22 -10.86
CA PRO A 510 4.47 4.62 -10.82
C PRO A 510 4.69 5.29 -9.47
N SER A 511 4.50 4.58 -8.37
CA SER A 511 4.69 5.11 -7.02
C SER A 511 6.15 5.40 -6.71
N GLN A 512 7.02 4.43 -6.94
CA GLN A 512 8.46 4.58 -6.69
C GLN A 512 9.13 5.57 -7.65
N LEU A 513 8.65 5.68 -8.88
CA LEU A 513 9.13 6.68 -9.83
C LEU A 513 8.95 8.10 -9.27
N MET A 514 7.80 8.38 -8.68
CA MET A 514 7.51 9.71 -8.12
C MET A 514 8.41 10.07 -6.93
N GLU A 515 8.85 9.11 -6.14
CA GLU A 515 9.76 9.35 -5.01
C GLU A 515 11.08 10.01 -5.46
N ASN A 516 11.54 9.74 -6.67
CA ASN A 516 12.78 10.29 -7.19
C ASN A 516 12.76 11.82 -7.36
N PHE A 517 11.59 12.43 -7.41
CA PHE A 517 11.45 13.89 -7.50
C PHE A 517 11.58 14.60 -6.15
N ALA A 518 11.63 13.88 -5.03
CA ALA A 518 11.61 14.47 -3.69
C ALA A 518 12.78 15.44 -3.43
N ASP A 519 13.95 15.19 -4.00
CA ASP A 519 15.14 16.03 -3.88
C ASP A 519 15.52 16.77 -5.17
N GLU A 520 14.61 16.79 -6.16
CA GLU A 520 14.82 17.55 -7.39
C GLU A 520 14.74 19.05 -7.09
N ASN A 521 15.66 19.84 -7.66
CA ASN A 521 15.85 21.24 -7.30
C ASN A 521 14.60 22.11 -7.48
N HIS A 522 13.93 22.01 -8.63
CA HIS A 522 12.74 22.83 -8.89
C HIS A 522 11.56 22.42 -8.01
N PHE A 523 11.45 21.13 -7.72
CA PHE A 523 10.46 20.63 -6.78
C PHE A 523 10.72 21.20 -5.38
N LEU A 524 11.94 21.13 -4.89
CA LEU A 524 12.30 21.68 -3.56
C LEU A 524 12.07 23.19 -3.49
N GLN A 525 12.39 23.94 -4.54
CA GLN A 525 12.09 25.39 -4.60
C GLN A 525 10.60 25.69 -4.48
N LYS A 526 9.75 24.79 -4.95
CA LYS A 526 8.28 24.95 -4.91
C LYS A 526 7.68 24.49 -3.60
N VAL A 527 8.17 23.37 -3.05
CA VAL A 527 7.65 22.69 -1.86
C VAL A 527 8.23 23.24 -0.57
N ALA A 528 9.55 23.45 -0.57
CA ALA A 528 10.32 23.69 0.66
C ALA A 528 10.37 25.16 1.00
N LEU A 529 9.22 25.68 1.46
CA LEU A 529 9.04 27.05 1.94
C LEU A 529 8.94 27.02 3.46
N HIS A 530 9.77 27.81 4.13
CA HIS A 530 9.73 27.91 5.60
C HIS A 530 8.34 28.33 6.07
N TYR A 531 7.74 27.57 6.99
CA TYR A 531 6.34 27.75 7.40
C TYR A 531 6.03 29.09 8.07
N GLN A 532 7.02 29.77 8.66
CA GLN A 532 6.86 31.08 9.31
C GLN A 532 7.29 32.24 8.40
N THR A 533 8.38 32.11 7.66
CA THR A 533 9.00 33.19 6.88
C THR A 533 8.62 33.15 5.39
N GLY A 534 8.17 32.00 4.88
CA GLY A 534 7.92 31.78 3.46
C GLY A 534 9.20 31.69 2.60
N GLN A 535 10.39 31.74 3.22
CA GLN A 535 11.65 31.65 2.50
C GLN A 535 11.86 30.25 1.96
N VAL A 536 12.41 30.17 0.75
CA VAL A 536 12.82 28.89 0.12
C VAL A 536 13.97 28.29 0.90
N ILE A 537 13.99 26.97 0.99
CA ILE A 537 15.09 26.21 1.60
C ILE A 537 16.46 26.69 1.07
N PRO A 538 17.45 26.95 1.93
CA PRO A 538 18.77 27.37 1.49
C PRO A 538 19.46 26.30 0.64
N ASP A 539 20.19 26.73 -0.39
CA ASP A 539 20.97 25.82 -1.25
C ASP A 539 21.95 24.97 -0.45
N SER A 540 22.53 25.53 0.61
CA SER A 540 23.43 24.80 1.52
C SER A 540 22.74 23.60 2.19
N LEU A 541 21.49 23.76 2.60
CA LEU A 541 20.71 22.66 3.21
C LEU A 541 20.29 21.63 2.16
N VAL A 542 19.92 22.07 0.96
CA VAL A 542 19.66 21.18 -0.19
C VAL A 542 20.87 20.34 -0.52
N GLN A 543 22.07 20.95 -0.52
CA GLN A 543 23.32 20.23 -0.79
C GLN A 543 23.59 19.17 0.28
N LYS A 544 23.42 19.49 1.55
CA LYS A 544 23.54 18.51 2.66
C LYS A 544 22.57 17.35 2.52
N LEU A 545 21.32 17.62 2.15
CA LEU A 545 20.33 16.59 1.86
C LEU A 545 20.82 15.64 0.74
N LYS A 546 21.31 16.20 -0.35
CA LYS A 546 21.83 15.43 -1.49
C LYS A 546 23.08 14.63 -1.15
N ASP A 547 24.01 15.21 -0.40
CA ASP A 547 25.22 14.54 0.05
C ASP A 547 24.92 13.35 0.96
N SER A 548 23.83 13.42 1.72
CA SER A 548 23.37 12.34 2.59
C SER A 548 22.48 11.29 1.89
N ARG A 549 22.18 11.46 0.61
CA ARG A 549 21.22 10.61 -0.12
C ARG A 549 21.58 9.13 -0.11
N THR A 550 22.87 8.81 -0.25
CA THR A 550 23.36 7.43 -0.28
C THR A 550 23.69 6.87 1.10
N TYR A 551 23.54 7.72 2.14
CA TYR A 551 23.79 7.30 3.51
C TYR A 551 22.87 6.16 3.93
N LEU A 552 23.44 5.06 4.36
CA LEU A 552 22.75 3.83 4.75
C LEU A 552 21.87 3.19 3.66
N ALA A 553 22.12 3.50 2.40
CA ALA A 553 21.37 2.90 1.28
C ALA A 553 21.52 1.38 1.25
N ALA A 554 22.70 0.85 1.58
CA ALA A 554 22.92 -0.60 1.63
C ALA A 554 22.12 -1.25 2.78
N TYR A 555 22.13 -0.67 3.96
CA TYR A 555 21.30 -1.15 5.08
C TYR A 555 19.81 -1.16 4.71
N ALA A 556 19.31 -0.08 4.12
CA ALA A 556 17.92 0.02 3.69
C ALA A 556 17.56 -1.08 2.69
N CYS A 557 18.44 -1.35 1.73
CA CYS A 557 18.25 -2.44 0.77
C CYS A 557 18.20 -3.81 1.47
N ILE A 558 19.16 -4.12 2.34
CA ILE A 558 19.21 -5.39 3.07
C ILE A 558 17.95 -5.62 3.91
N ARG A 559 17.41 -4.57 4.51
CA ARG A 559 16.16 -4.67 5.26
C ARG A 559 14.99 -5.06 4.35
N GLN A 560 14.88 -4.47 3.17
CA GLN A 560 13.86 -4.84 2.18
C GLN A 560 14.07 -6.28 1.65
N LEU A 561 15.31 -6.68 1.43
CA LEU A 561 15.63 -8.05 1.03
C LEU A 561 15.24 -9.05 2.11
N SER A 562 15.43 -8.73 3.39
CA SER A 562 15.01 -9.60 4.50
C SER A 562 13.50 -9.89 4.47
N PHE A 563 12.68 -8.88 4.16
CA PHE A 563 11.24 -9.05 3.98
C PHE A 563 10.90 -9.92 2.76
N GLY A 564 11.63 -9.74 1.67
CA GLY A 564 11.49 -10.58 0.47
C GLY A 564 11.83 -12.05 0.73
N TYR A 565 12.93 -12.32 1.42
CA TYR A 565 13.30 -13.69 1.79
C TYR A 565 12.32 -14.31 2.78
N LEU A 566 11.84 -13.55 3.76
CA LEU A 566 10.83 -14.01 4.71
C LEU A 566 9.52 -14.38 4.01
N ASP A 567 9.04 -13.52 3.11
CA ASP A 567 7.87 -13.78 2.29
C ASP A 567 8.02 -15.08 1.49
N MET A 568 9.12 -15.20 0.76
CA MET A 568 9.37 -16.37 -0.07
C MET A 568 9.56 -17.65 0.77
N ALA A 569 10.18 -17.56 1.94
CA ALA A 569 10.32 -18.70 2.84
C ALA A 569 8.95 -19.23 3.29
N TRP A 570 8.03 -18.35 3.70
CA TRP A 570 6.66 -18.75 4.06
C TRP A 570 5.87 -19.34 2.88
N HIS A 571 6.09 -18.83 1.67
CA HIS A 571 5.30 -19.19 0.50
C HIS A 571 5.97 -20.19 -0.47
N THR A 572 7.15 -20.70 -0.09
CA THR A 572 7.79 -21.84 -0.78
C THR A 572 7.86 -23.09 0.09
N LEU A 573 7.11 -23.13 1.19
CA LEU A 573 6.91 -24.34 1.97
C LEU A 573 6.29 -25.42 1.08
N LYS A 574 6.82 -26.65 1.20
CA LYS A 574 6.34 -27.85 0.47
C LYS A 574 5.52 -28.77 1.36
N GLU A 575 5.65 -28.60 2.68
CA GLU A 575 4.95 -29.36 3.70
C GLU A 575 4.27 -28.41 4.70
N PRO A 576 3.17 -28.83 5.34
CA PRO A 576 2.55 -28.04 6.38
C PRO A 576 3.51 -27.69 7.50
N PHE A 577 3.40 -26.46 8.00
CA PHE A 577 4.23 -25.93 9.06
C PHE A 577 3.48 -25.93 10.41
N ASP A 578 4.09 -26.52 11.43
CA ASP A 578 3.58 -26.52 12.82
C ASP A 578 4.70 -26.21 13.83
N GLY A 579 5.75 -25.53 13.38
CA GLY A 579 6.88 -25.16 14.22
C GLY A 579 6.69 -23.83 14.95
N ASN A 580 7.79 -23.33 15.50
CA ASN A 580 7.84 -22.01 16.12
C ASN A 580 8.03 -20.92 15.05
N VAL A 581 7.13 -19.96 15.00
CA VAL A 581 7.11 -18.89 14.00
C VAL A 581 8.37 -18.01 14.09
N GLU A 582 8.75 -17.60 15.29
CA GLU A 582 9.93 -16.77 15.52
C GLU A 582 11.23 -17.48 15.08
N GLN A 583 11.34 -18.77 15.37
CA GLN A 583 12.48 -19.59 14.94
C GLN A 583 12.52 -19.76 13.42
N PHE A 584 11.39 -19.97 12.78
CA PHE A 584 11.29 -20.03 11.32
C PHE A 584 11.76 -18.73 10.68
N GLU A 585 11.29 -17.58 11.18
CA GLU A 585 11.70 -16.26 10.70
C GLU A 585 13.22 -16.05 10.81
N ARG A 586 13.83 -16.42 11.94
CA ARG A 586 15.29 -16.33 12.12
C ARG A 586 16.05 -17.12 11.06
N THR A 587 15.59 -18.33 10.77
CA THR A 587 16.19 -19.17 9.74
C THR A 587 16.01 -18.57 8.34
N ALA A 588 14.80 -18.09 8.04
CA ALA A 588 14.48 -17.49 6.75
C ALA A 588 15.30 -16.21 6.46
N CYS A 589 15.58 -15.42 7.50
CA CYS A 589 16.32 -14.16 7.39
C CYS A 589 17.84 -14.31 7.64
N GLN A 590 18.36 -15.51 7.71
CA GLN A 590 19.78 -15.74 8.06
C GLN A 590 20.75 -15.08 7.06
N LYS A 591 20.45 -15.12 5.77
CA LYS A 591 21.30 -14.50 4.73
C LYS A 591 21.42 -12.98 4.87
N THR A 592 20.42 -12.34 5.44
CA THR A 592 20.34 -10.89 5.65
C THR A 592 20.57 -10.47 7.09
N ALA A 593 21.06 -11.39 7.93
CA ALA A 593 21.27 -11.13 9.35
C ALA A 593 22.18 -9.90 9.56
N PHE A 594 21.70 -8.96 10.33
CA PHE A 594 22.37 -7.69 10.60
C PHE A 594 22.66 -7.51 12.09
N PHE A 595 21.67 -7.82 12.93
CA PHE A 595 21.84 -7.93 14.38
C PHE A 595 21.65 -9.39 14.81
N GLY A 596 22.19 -9.73 15.99
CA GLY A 596 21.85 -10.99 16.63
C GLY A 596 20.35 -11.07 16.95
N PRO A 597 19.83 -12.29 17.21
CA PRO A 597 18.41 -12.47 17.48
C PRO A 597 18.00 -11.73 18.75
N THR A 598 16.84 -11.09 18.68
CA THR A 598 16.18 -10.45 19.83
C THR A 598 14.96 -11.29 20.20
N ALA A 599 14.99 -11.94 21.35
CA ALA A 599 13.89 -12.79 21.80
C ALA A 599 12.59 -11.96 21.90
N GLY A 600 11.50 -12.50 21.36
CA GLY A 600 10.19 -11.87 21.34
C GLY A 600 9.93 -10.94 20.16
N ALA A 601 10.96 -10.43 19.51
CA ALA A 601 10.77 -9.63 18.28
C ALA A 601 10.44 -10.57 17.11
N CYS A 602 9.34 -10.28 16.41
CA CYS A 602 8.86 -11.10 15.31
C CYS A 602 8.15 -10.24 14.27
N MET A 603 8.64 -10.26 13.03
CA MET A 603 8.01 -9.57 11.92
C MET A 603 6.79 -10.32 11.39
N SER A 604 6.86 -11.65 11.34
CA SER A 604 5.82 -12.50 10.76
C SER A 604 4.46 -12.29 11.43
N THR A 605 4.42 -12.07 12.74
CA THR A 605 3.16 -11.92 13.50
C THR A 605 2.49 -10.55 13.34
N GLN A 606 3.16 -9.62 12.66
CA GLN A 606 2.65 -8.27 12.38
C GLN A 606 2.79 -7.85 10.92
N PHE A 607 3.20 -8.74 10.05
CA PHE A 607 3.49 -8.45 8.65
C PHE A 607 2.21 -8.40 7.81
N ASN A 608 1.49 -7.29 7.92
CA ASN A 608 0.22 -7.09 7.21
C ASN A 608 0.33 -7.29 5.70
N HIS A 609 1.41 -6.87 5.06
CA HIS A 609 1.62 -7.05 3.62
C HIS A 609 1.41 -8.51 3.18
N LEU A 610 1.94 -9.46 3.96
CA LEU A 610 1.87 -10.88 3.63
C LEU A 610 0.58 -11.54 4.10
N PHE A 611 0.08 -11.17 5.29
CA PHE A 611 -0.96 -11.92 5.99
C PHE A 611 -2.32 -11.22 6.04
N ALA A 612 -2.38 -9.93 5.73
CA ALA A 612 -3.62 -9.16 5.66
C ALA A 612 -3.75 -8.32 4.39
N GLY A 613 -2.65 -8.11 3.66
CA GLY A 613 -2.61 -7.42 2.37
C GLY A 613 -2.42 -8.39 1.20
N GLY A 614 -2.24 -7.86 0.01
CA GLY A 614 -2.13 -8.63 -1.23
C GLY A 614 -0.72 -9.02 -1.64
N TYR A 615 0.27 -9.00 -0.73
CA TYR A 615 1.70 -9.16 -1.07
C TYR A 615 2.28 -10.56 -0.74
N ALA A 616 1.44 -11.55 -0.48
CA ALA A 616 1.90 -12.93 -0.31
C ALA A 616 2.60 -13.44 -1.58
N ALA A 617 3.83 -13.91 -1.45
CA ALA A 617 4.74 -14.22 -2.56
C ALA A 617 4.91 -13.05 -3.54
N GLY A 618 4.83 -11.82 -3.05
CA GLY A 618 4.81 -10.60 -3.84
C GLY A 618 5.61 -9.44 -3.25
N TYR A 619 6.18 -9.58 -2.06
CA TYR A 619 6.94 -8.49 -1.43
C TYR A 619 8.20 -8.10 -2.23
N TYR A 620 8.84 -9.05 -2.90
CA TYR A 620 9.93 -8.78 -3.85
C TYR A 620 9.58 -7.74 -4.89
N GLY A 621 8.28 -7.55 -5.15
CA GLY A 621 7.76 -6.60 -6.13
C GLY A 621 8.25 -5.17 -5.91
N TYR A 622 8.51 -4.77 -4.65
CA TYR A 622 9.10 -3.48 -4.32
C TYR A 622 10.51 -3.34 -4.89
N LYS A 623 11.36 -4.35 -4.75
CA LYS A 623 12.72 -4.34 -5.33
C LYS A 623 12.70 -4.55 -6.83
N TRP A 624 11.81 -5.39 -7.32
CA TRP A 624 11.59 -5.56 -8.76
C TRP A 624 11.22 -4.25 -9.45
N ALA A 625 10.21 -3.56 -8.91
CA ALA A 625 9.78 -2.26 -9.42
C ALA A 625 10.83 -1.16 -9.20
N GLU A 626 11.65 -1.26 -8.17
CA GLU A 626 12.74 -0.30 -7.91
C GLU A 626 13.85 -0.37 -8.97
N VAL A 627 14.13 -1.55 -9.51
CA VAL A 627 14.98 -1.70 -10.71
C VAL A 627 14.36 -0.96 -11.88
N LEU A 628 13.05 -1.10 -12.09
CA LEU A 628 12.32 -0.40 -13.16
C LEU A 628 12.29 1.11 -12.95
N ASP A 629 12.00 1.57 -11.72
CA ASP A 629 11.86 3.00 -11.43
C ASP A 629 13.20 3.75 -11.59
N ALA A 630 14.29 3.18 -11.10
CA ALA A 630 15.61 3.78 -11.23
C ALA A 630 16.03 3.93 -12.71
N ASP A 631 15.75 2.89 -13.48
CA ASP A 631 16.03 2.87 -14.93
C ASP A 631 15.12 3.86 -15.70
N ALA A 632 13.82 3.91 -15.34
CA ALA A 632 12.87 4.88 -15.91
C ALA A 632 13.21 6.32 -15.53
N PHE A 633 13.57 6.59 -14.28
CA PHE A 633 13.96 7.93 -13.84
C PHE A 633 15.24 8.43 -14.50
N ALA A 634 16.15 7.53 -14.90
CA ALA A 634 17.32 7.90 -15.70
C ALA A 634 16.93 8.57 -17.02
N VAL A 635 15.77 8.22 -17.61
CA VAL A 635 15.24 8.89 -18.81
C VAL A 635 14.82 10.33 -18.47
N PHE A 636 14.13 10.55 -17.34
CA PHE A 636 13.78 11.89 -16.87
C PHE A 636 15.03 12.73 -16.60
N SER A 637 16.01 12.17 -15.90
CA SER A 637 17.27 12.86 -15.57
C SER A 637 18.03 13.30 -16.81
N ALA A 638 18.07 12.47 -17.86
CA ALA A 638 18.70 12.79 -19.14
C ALA A 638 18.00 13.94 -19.88
N HIS A 639 16.76 14.27 -19.50
CA HIS A 639 15.96 15.34 -20.10
C HIS A 639 15.68 16.49 -19.11
N GLY A 640 16.56 16.68 -18.12
CA GLY A 640 16.50 17.80 -17.17
C GLY A 640 15.64 17.57 -15.92
N GLY A 641 15.27 16.35 -15.62
CA GLY A 641 14.48 15.97 -14.44
C GLY A 641 12.98 16.12 -14.66
N ILE A 642 12.38 17.26 -14.31
CA ILE A 642 10.97 17.53 -14.55
C ILE A 642 10.75 17.90 -16.02
N SER A 643 10.35 16.92 -16.81
CA SER A 643 10.14 17.04 -18.26
C SER A 643 8.70 16.71 -18.62
N ALA A 644 7.98 17.68 -19.18
CA ALA A 644 6.62 17.48 -19.69
C ALA A 644 6.58 16.48 -20.85
N GLN A 645 7.61 16.47 -21.70
CA GLN A 645 7.73 15.53 -22.82
C GLN A 645 7.85 14.08 -22.34
N ILE A 646 8.73 13.82 -21.39
CA ILE A 646 8.93 12.48 -20.83
C ILE A 646 7.73 12.09 -19.95
N GLY A 647 7.18 13.02 -19.18
CA GLY A 647 5.94 12.82 -18.42
C GLY A 647 4.80 12.37 -19.32
N LYS A 648 4.57 13.06 -20.44
CA LYS A 648 3.55 12.66 -21.42
C LYS A 648 3.80 11.25 -21.97
N ARG A 649 5.04 10.91 -22.30
CA ARG A 649 5.38 9.57 -22.79
C ARG A 649 5.10 8.49 -21.72
N PHE A 650 5.45 8.75 -20.46
CA PHE A 650 5.16 7.83 -19.36
C PHE A 650 3.65 7.69 -19.11
N ARG A 651 2.92 8.79 -19.15
CA ARG A 651 1.46 8.79 -19.09
C ARG A 651 0.84 7.94 -20.21
N ASP A 652 1.23 8.18 -21.45
CA ASP A 652 0.65 7.51 -22.63
C ASP A 652 1.03 6.02 -22.73
N CYS A 653 2.26 5.66 -22.33
CA CYS A 653 2.76 4.29 -22.43
C CYS A 653 2.43 3.41 -21.21
N VAL A 654 2.31 4.01 -20.02
CA VAL A 654 2.16 3.27 -18.76
C VAL A 654 0.90 3.67 -18.00
N LEU A 655 0.80 4.91 -17.52
CA LEU A 655 -0.23 5.33 -16.57
C LEU A 655 -1.66 5.20 -17.12
N SER A 656 -1.88 5.56 -18.38
CA SER A 656 -3.19 5.50 -19.01
C SER A 656 -3.64 4.08 -19.37
N LYS A 657 -2.71 3.15 -19.41
CA LYS A 657 -2.93 1.79 -19.95
C LYS A 657 -3.46 0.79 -18.94
N GLY A 658 -3.26 1.03 -17.64
CA GLY A 658 -3.66 0.06 -16.63
C GLY A 658 -3.18 -1.35 -16.97
N GLY A 659 -4.06 -2.33 -16.83
CA GLY A 659 -3.81 -3.75 -17.13
C GLY A 659 -4.17 -4.18 -18.55
N THR A 660 -4.18 -3.26 -19.53
CA THR A 660 -4.59 -3.56 -20.92
C THR A 660 -3.58 -4.37 -21.71
N GLU A 661 -2.32 -4.37 -21.29
CA GLU A 661 -1.23 -5.10 -21.94
C GLU A 661 -0.29 -5.71 -20.89
N HIS A 662 0.56 -6.62 -21.32
CA HIS A 662 1.59 -7.16 -20.45
C HIS A 662 2.55 -6.04 -19.99
N PRO A 663 2.90 -5.95 -18.70
CA PRO A 663 3.72 -4.86 -18.18
C PRO A 663 5.07 -4.67 -18.87
N ALA A 664 5.72 -5.76 -19.28
CA ALA A 664 6.97 -5.69 -20.02
C ALA A 664 6.83 -4.92 -21.35
N SER A 665 5.69 -5.06 -22.03
CA SER A 665 5.39 -4.34 -23.26
C SER A 665 5.16 -2.85 -22.99
N LEU A 666 4.46 -2.51 -21.92
CA LEU A 666 4.24 -1.11 -21.51
C LEU A 666 5.56 -0.43 -21.16
N TYR A 667 6.40 -1.12 -20.39
CA TYR A 667 7.72 -0.60 -20.00
C TYR A 667 8.64 -0.40 -21.24
N ALA A 668 8.71 -1.40 -22.11
CA ALA A 668 9.49 -1.32 -23.35
C ALA A 668 9.01 -0.20 -24.26
N ALA A 669 7.71 0.07 -24.34
CA ALA A 669 7.15 1.19 -25.09
C ALA A 669 7.63 2.55 -24.55
N PHE A 670 7.76 2.68 -23.24
CA PHE A 670 8.27 3.88 -22.58
C PHE A 670 9.80 3.99 -22.72
N LYS A 671 10.52 2.96 -22.30
CA LYS A 671 11.99 2.98 -22.16
C LYS A 671 12.71 2.77 -23.50
N GLY A 672 12.17 1.93 -24.37
CA GLY A 672 12.79 1.51 -25.63
C GLY A 672 13.79 0.36 -25.52
N SER A 673 13.99 -0.19 -24.32
CA SER A 673 14.88 -1.31 -24.03
C SER A 673 14.47 -2.04 -22.75
N GLU A 674 15.04 -3.23 -22.52
CA GLU A 674 14.88 -3.95 -21.26
C GLU A 674 15.50 -3.18 -20.09
N PRO A 675 14.95 -3.33 -18.88
CA PRO A 675 15.52 -2.70 -17.68
C PRO A 675 16.84 -3.36 -17.26
N THR A 676 17.71 -2.58 -16.63
CA THR A 676 18.95 -3.07 -16.03
C THR A 676 19.06 -2.61 -14.59
N ILE A 677 19.81 -3.36 -13.76
CA ILE A 677 20.09 -3.03 -12.36
C ILE A 677 21.05 -1.83 -12.21
N ASP A 678 21.77 -1.43 -13.26
CA ASP A 678 22.85 -0.46 -13.17
C ASP A 678 22.40 0.92 -12.69
N ALA A 679 21.23 1.39 -13.10
CA ALA A 679 20.68 2.66 -12.65
C ALA A 679 20.40 2.67 -11.13
N LEU A 680 19.89 1.56 -10.60
CA LEU A 680 19.66 1.40 -9.15
C LEU A 680 20.96 1.42 -8.37
N LEU A 681 21.96 0.66 -8.80
CA LEU A 681 23.27 0.61 -8.13
C LEU A 681 23.97 1.98 -8.14
N LYS A 682 23.85 2.72 -9.24
CA LYS A 682 24.38 4.08 -9.37
C LYS A 682 23.65 5.06 -8.43
N ARG A 683 22.32 4.99 -8.39
CA ARG A 683 21.50 5.83 -7.50
C ARG A 683 21.89 5.65 -6.04
N ASP A 684 22.12 4.42 -5.62
CA ASP A 684 22.44 4.06 -4.25
C ASP A 684 23.94 4.20 -3.91
N GLY A 685 24.76 4.65 -4.84
CA GLY A 685 26.20 4.88 -4.61
C GLY A 685 26.99 3.58 -4.46
N ILE A 686 26.50 2.46 -4.97
CA ILE A 686 27.15 1.15 -4.89
C ILE A 686 28.16 0.94 -6.04
N LYS A 687 27.90 1.54 -7.22
CA LYS A 687 28.79 1.55 -8.39
C LYS A 687 29.17 2.96 -8.78
#